data_2023bf261edef5f3248734a1666b7f32
#
_entry.id   2023bf261edef5f3248734a1666b7f32
#
_cell.length_a   1.000
_cell.length_b   1.000
_cell.length_c   1.000
_cell.angle_alpha   90.00
_cell.angle_beta   90.00
_cell.angle_gamma   90.00
#
_symmetry.space_group_name_H-M   'P 1'
#
loop_
_entity.id
_entity.type
_entity.pdbx_description
1 polymer ?
#
loop_
_entity_poly.entity_id
_entity_poly.type
_entity_poly.pdbx_seq_one_letter_code
_entity_poly.pdbx_strand_id
1 'polypeptide(L)'
;MNCLRLLLLRAALLAPALLPAQTATVSGTLSAGAGGALLKGDRPAFQELVQQRKTGAGGIEELRVTREAPDSLFRFDATLVPGDDRYRLALRQERTGRFYVDAGVEQFRVWYDGSGGVFLPLGTSFVVFNEELSLTRRKVWAEVGAWTPDQTLFAFRWERRMRDGTKSSTHWGDSNLVGTFGTRSIVPSFYELDEATDDYSLTVRQDARDDVRWGARLRYTETSLHNRRHERRRPFETADRSVTQKDESSNDLFTATASYERRLSEQLTVTAGALRTTFDGILAGSRIYGQTLDPVYDPAYLRRQQRDEGYTGLHGTADLRQTVLTANAVYLPAPHWSVRTSLRFENTHQATLAEFVETNIGAGPAFAAILEDVEGEHRKTWDEFGGAVEVRHTGRPGWIHSAKAEWIRGEGNHEEQRLLHHTGQLTIDREMEYARSSQRCAFTSTWFPRPGVTLAIQGYYKANVNDYDARRDNTVSPSDRYPAFITDQDFETYDLNVRLTWRPRPGLNLVTRYDHQQSRIRSQDAGLEPVNSARGRAHVLSQSATWSPAGRLYVTGNLNLTYDTLRTPTLQFAQYQDNNYVNASLACGYAAGKVDDLYLDWSWFRADNFIDRSATLIPFGVGQKTNQASLTWMRKQTAHLIYTFKYGYVDNRDETWAGLNDFDAQVLYARVQYRF
;
A
#
# COMPACT_ATOMS: atom_id res chain seq x y z
N MET A 1 26.89 -22.25 3.34
CA MET A 1 27.69 -21.03 3.63
C MET A 1 29.03 -20.94 2.92
N ASN A 2 29.73 -22.01 2.64
CA ASN A 2 31.06 -21.93 1.99
C ASN A 2 31.03 -21.66 0.47
N CYS A 3 29.99 -22.09 -0.25
CA CYS A 3 29.86 -21.81 -1.69
C CYS A 3 29.62 -20.32 -2.01
N LEU A 4 28.91 -19.59 -1.15
CA LEU A 4 28.60 -18.17 -1.35
C LEU A 4 29.85 -17.29 -1.18
N ARG A 5 30.75 -17.67 -0.22
CA ARG A 5 32.04 -16.98 -0.03
C ARG A 5 32.98 -17.12 -1.22
N LEU A 6 33.02 -18.30 -1.86
CA LEU A 6 33.82 -18.55 -3.05
C LEU A 6 33.27 -17.87 -4.31
N LEU A 7 31.96 -17.76 -4.46
CA LEU A 7 31.29 -17.03 -5.54
C LEU A 7 31.54 -15.51 -5.44
N LEU A 8 31.46 -14.94 -4.24
CA LEU A 8 31.70 -13.51 -4.00
C LEU A 8 33.16 -13.11 -4.26
N LEU A 9 34.14 -13.92 -3.87
CA LEU A 9 35.55 -13.67 -4.17
C LEU A 9 35.87 -13.82 -5.67
N ARG A 10 35.23 -14.76 -6.35
CA ARG A 10 35.42 -14.97 -7.79
C ARG A 10 34.74 -13.90 -8.63
N ALA A 11 33.56 -13.41 -8.25
CA ALA A 11 32.88 -12.32 -8.93
C ALA A 11 33.66 -10.99 -8.82
N ALA A 12 34.27 -10.72 -7.66
CA ALA A 12 35.11 -9.53 -7.45
C ALA A 12 36.46 -9.61 -8.19
N LEU A 13 36.99 -10.81 -8.43
CA LEU A 13 38.25 -11.04 -9.15
C LEU A 13 38.09 -11.17 -10.66
N LEU A 14 36.91 -11.53 -11.18
CA LEU A 14 36.63 -11.67 -12.60
C LEU A 14 36.22 -10.35 -13.30
N ALA A 15 35.82 -9.35 -12.55
CA ALA A 15 35.42 -8.04 -13.11
C ALA A 15 36.52 -7.26 -13.87
N PRO A 16 37.82 -7.34 -13.51
CA PRO A 16 38.88 -6.60 -14.25
C PRO A 16 39.33 -7.21 -15.56
N ALA A 17 39.05 -8.51 -15.82
CA ALA A 17 39.72 -9.24 -16.89
C ALA A 17 39.07 -9.12 -18.28
N LEU A 18 37.92 -8.48 -18.43
CA LEU A 18 37.13 -8.54 -19.67
C LEU A 18 37.07 -7.23 -20.51
N LEU A 19 37.76 -6.16 -20.13
CA LEU A 19 37.67 -4.88 -20.86
C LEU A 19 39.05 -4.26 -21.15
N PRO A 20 39.26 -3.71 -22.36
CA PRO A 20 40.53 -3.03 -22.73
C PRO A 20 40.77 -1.77 -21.87
N ALA A 21 42.03 -1.47 -21.65
CA ALA A 21 42.55 -0.39 -20.80
C ALA A 21 42.28 1.02 -21.39
N GLN A 22 41.05 1.50 -21.28
CA GLN A 22 40.76 2.93 -21.30
C GLN A 22 40.74 3.46 -19.87
N THR A 23 41.05 4.74 -19.66
CA THR A 23 41.06 5.41 -18.33
C THR A 23 39.73 5.28 -17.63
N ALA A 24 39.55 4.19 -16.90
CA ALA A 24 38.35 3.94 -16.11
C ALA A 24 38.55 4.45 -14.68
N THR A 25 37.56 5.13 -14.14
CA THR A 25 37.51 5.52 -12.73
C THR A 25 36.85 4.41 -11.95
N VAL A 26 37.50 3.94 -10.89
CA VAL A 26 36.93 2.99 -9.94
C VAL A 26 36.66 3.72 -8.62
N SER A 27 35.46 3.62 -8.14
CA SER A 27 35.03 4.16 -6.84
C SER A 27 34.18 3.15 -6.08
N GLY A 28 34.16 3.27 -4.77
CA GLY A 28 33.32 2.36 -4.00
C GLY A 28 33.11 2.78 -2.56
N THR A 29 32.21 2.05 -1.92
CA THR A 29 31.87 2.19 -0.50
C THR A 29 31.74 0.81 0.12
N LEU A 30 32.38 0.62 1.25
CA LEU A 30 32.15 -0.53 2.15
C LEU A 30 31.68 0.00 3.49
N SER A 31 30.48 -0.39 3.90
CA SER A 31 29.95 -0.09 5.24
C SER A 31 29.64 -1.37 5.99
N ALA A 32 30.13 -1.46 7.21
CA ALA A 32 29.77 -2.52 8.15
C ALA A 32 29.19 -1.88 9.42
N GLY A 33 28.08 -2.40 9.87
CA GLY A 33 27.39 -1.89 11.03
C GLY A 33 26.82 -2.99 11.92
N ALA A 34 26.52 -2.64 13.15
CA ALA A 34 25.83 -3.49 14.11
C ALA A 34 25.01 -2.64 15.08
N GLY A 35 23.85 -3.14 15.45
CA GLY A 35 22.98 -2.49 16.41
C GLY A 35 22.10 -3.47 17.15
N GLY A 36 21.49 -3.02 18.24
CA GLY A 36 20.56 -3.80 19.05
C GLY A 36 19.76 -2.90 19.97
N ALA A 37 18.82 -3.49 20.70
CA ALA A 37 17.96 -2.75 21.60
C ALA A 37 17.91 -3.36 23.01
N LEU A 38 17.89 -2.50 24.00
CA LEU A 38 17.49 -2.82 25.38
C LEU A 38 16.00 -2.50 25.49
N LEU A 39 15.17 -3.52 25.61
CA LEU A 39 13.71 -3.43 25.55
C LEU A 39 13.10 -3.80 26.90
N LYS A 40 12.14 -2.99 27.33
CA LYS A 40 11.21 -3.26 28.41
C LYS A 40 9.79 -3.14 27.86
N GLY A 41 8.93 -4.13 28.10
CA GLY A 41 7.57 -4.19 27.58
C GLY A 41 7.43 -5.11 26.36
N ASP A 42 6.49 -4.83 25.49
CA ASP A 42 6.10 -5.73 24.41
C ASP A 42 7.13 -5.77 23.27
N ARG A 43 7.59 -6.98 22.96
CA ARG A 43 8.62 -7.22 21.94
C ARG A 43 8.04 -7.18 20.51
N PRO A 44 6.94 -7.85 20.20
CA PRO A 44 6.34 -7.77 18.87
C PRO A 44 6.00 -6.36 18.44
N ALA A 45 5.38 -5.55 19.30
CA ALA A 45 5.07 -4.15 19.01
C ALA A 45 6.34 -3.31 18.77
N PHE A 46 7.41 -3.53 19.54
CA PHE A 46 8.71 -2.90 19.25
C PHE A 46 9.25 -3.29 17.88
N GLN A 47 9.22 -4.59 17.54
CA GLN A 47 9.75 -5.07 16.26
C GLN A 47 8.93 -4.55 15.07
N GLU A 48 7.61 -4.46 15.21
CA GLU A 48 6.74 -3.84 14.20
C GLU A 48 7.03 -2.35 14.02
N LEU A 49 7.11 -1.59 15.10
CA LEU A 49 7.31 -0.13 15.01
C LEU A 49 8.71 0.24 14.50
N VAL A 50 9.75 -0.44 14.98
CA VAL A 50 11.15 -0.11 14.67
C VAL A 50 11.67 -0.89 13.46
N GLN A 51 10.98 -1.97 13.05
CA GLN A 51 11.38 -2.88 11.98
C GLN A 51 12.80 -3.45 12.18
N GLN A 52 13.12 -3.76 13.43
CA GLN A 52 14.41 -4.30 13.87
C GLN A 52 14.21 -5.44 14.87
N ARG A 53 15.02 -6.48 14.76
CA ARG A 53 15.06 -7.55 15.74
C ARG A 53 15.60 -7.05 17.09
N LYS A 54 14.96 -7.41 18.21
CA LYS A 54 15.40 -7.03 19.56
C LYS A 54 16.86 -7.44 19.85
N THR A 55 17.23 -8.65 19.45
CA THR A 55 18.58 -9.21 19.70
C THR A 55 19.69 -8.48 18.96
N GLY A 56 19.31 -7.56 18.09
CA GLY A 56 20.23 -6.84 17.24
C GLY A 56 20.62 -7.59 15.97
N ALA A 57 21.21 -6.84 15.08
CA ALA A 57 21.71 -7.33 13.81
C ALA A 57 23.02 -6.63 13.46
N GLY A 58 23.84 -7.29 12.66
CA GLY A 58 25.08 -6.69 12.16
C GLY A 58 25.56 -7.40 10.92
N GLY A 59 26.37 -6.69 10.14
CA GLY A 59 26.93 -7.22 8.91
C GLY A 59 27.38 -6.12 7.94
N ILE A 60 27.52 -6.49 6.68
CA ILE A 60 27.82 -5.53 5.61
C ILE A 60 26.51 -4.87 5.19
N GLU A 61 26.35 -3.59 5.52
CA GLU A 61 25.16 -2.82 5.19
C GLU A 61 25.18 -2.30 3.77
N GLU A 62 26.37 -1.96 3.28
CA GLU A 62 26.61 -1.51 1.92
C GLU A 62 28.00 -1.93 1.45
N LEU A 63 28.05 -2.66 0.36
CA LEU A 63 29.22 -2.78 -0.48
C LEU A 63 28.82 -2.31 -1.87
N ARG A 64 29.36 -1.20 -2.32
CA ARG A 64 29.17 -0.68 -3.67
C ARG A 64 30.51 -0.56 -4.36
N VAL A 65 30.59 -1.07 -5.56
CA VAL A 65 31.73 -0.87 -6.45
C VAL A 65 31.19 -0.36 -7.78
N THR A 66 31.70 0.78 -8.21
CA THR A 66 31.34 1.39 -9.50
C THR A 66 32.62 1.59 -10.32
N ARG A 67 32.59 1.13 -11.55
CA ARG A 67 33.61 1.39 -12.55
C ARG A 67 32.96 2.12 -13.71
N GLU A 68 33.44 3.32 -13.96
CA GLU A 68 32.98 4.18 -15.05
C GLU A 68 34.09 4.38 -16.07
N ALA A 69 33.77 4.16 -17.32
CA ALA A 69 34.60 4.47 -18.50
C ALA A 69 33.73 5.26 -19.48
N PRO A 70 34.33 5.97 -20.48
CA PRO A 70 33.60 6.85 -21.40
C PRO A 70 32.37 6.19 -22.08
N ASP A 71 32.44 4.88 -22.35
CA ASP A 71 31.41 4.12 -23.05
C ASP A 71 30.79 2.99 -22.22
N SER A 72 31.17 2.84 -20.94
CA SER A 72 30.69 1.73 -20.14
C SER A 72 30.56 2.03 -18.65
N LEU A 73 29.55 1.44 -18.04
CA LEU A 73 29.29 1.46 -16.59
C LEU A 73 29.21 0.04 -16.07
N PHE A 74 29.99 -0.28 -15.03
CA PHE A 74 29.81 -1.46 -14.22
C PHE A 74 29.46 -1.03 -12.79
N ARG A 75 28.42 -1.60 -12.21
CA ARG A 75 28.03 -1.38 -10.81
C ARG A 75 27.69 -2.70 -10.14
N PHE A 76 28.25 -2.89 -8.97
CA PHE A 76 27.93 -3.99 -8.08
C PHE A 76 27.50 -3.42 -6.71
N ASP A 77 26.33 -3.84 -6.23
CA ASP A 77 25.81 -3.48 -4.91
C ASP A 77 25.57 -4.76 -4.09
N ALA A 78 26.01 -4.79 -2.83
CA ALA A 78 25.72 -5.87 -1.91
C ALA A 78 25.35 -5.36 -0.51
N THR A 79 24.38 -6.04 0.12
CA THR A 79 24.01 -5.91 1.54
C THR A 79 23.91 -7.29 2.13
N LEU A 80 24.54 -7.53 3.28
CA LEU A 80 24.60 -8.83 3.96
C LEU A 80 24.46 -8.61 5.47
N VAL A 81 23.22 -8.59 5.98
CA VAL A 81 22.88 -8.41 7.40
C VAL A 81 22.10 -9.62 7.90
N PRO A 82 22.78 -10.74 8.26
CA PRO A 82 22.13 -12.02 8.59
C PRO A 82 21.16 -11.93 9.76
N GLY A 83 21.43 -11.08 10.75
CA GLY A 83 20.57 -10.93 11.92
C GLY A 83 19.16 -10.40 11.62
N ASP A 84 19.00 -9.62 10.54
CA ASP A 84 17.72 -9.08 10.07
C ASP A 84 17.21 -9.79 8.81
N ASP A 85 17.86 -10.89 8.40
CA ASP A 85 17.55 -11.59 7.13
C ASP A 85 17.53 -10.66 5.92
N ARG A 86 18.35 -9.60 5.95
CA ARG A 86 18.43 -8.61 4.90
C ARG A 86 19.63 -8.88 4.00
N TYR A 87 19.33 -9.31 2.78
CA TYR A 87 20.31 -9.67 1.77
C TYR A 87 19.99 -8.96 0.46
N ARG A 88 21.00 -8.42 -0.18
CA ARG A 88 20.89 -7.89 -1.53
C ARG A 88 22.19 -8.13 -2.27
N LEU A 89 22.07 -8.61 -3.50
CA LEU A 89 23.15 -8.64 -4.47
C LEU A 89 22.57 -8.13 -5.79
N ALA A 90 23.17 -7.09 -6.37
CA ALA A 90 22.74 -6.54 -7.64
C ALA A 90 23.95 -6.20 -8.49
N LEU A 91 23.86 -6.50 -9.76
CA LEU A 91 24.91 -6.25 -10.76
C LEU A 91 24.28 -5.55 -11.95
N ARG A 92 24.87 -4.45 -12.37
CA ARG A 92 24.52 -3.77 -13.60
C ARG A 92 25.78 -3.57 -14.44
N GLN A 93 25.72 -4.04 -15.67
CA GLN A 93 26.71 -3.76 -16.70
C GLN A 93 26.02 -3.04 -17.85
N GLU A 94 26.56 -1.91 -18.27
CA GLU A 94 26.02 -1.13 -19.37
C GLU A 94 27.12 -0.71 -20.32
N ARG A 95 26.86 -0.80 -21.62
CA ARG A 95 27.64 -0.19 -22.68
C ARG A 95 26.78 0.85 -23.37
N THR A 96 27.09 2.10 -23.16
CA THR A 96 26.29 3.25 -23.58
C THR A 96 25.86 3.15 -25.04
N GLY A 97 24.55 3.26 -25.28
CA GLY A 97 23.95 3.18 -26.60
C GLY A 97 24.06 1.83 -27.31
N ARG A 98 24.45 0.77 -26.62
CA ARG A 98 24.55 -0.60 -27.18
C ARG A 98 23.74 -1.63 -26.45
N PHE A 99 24.08 -1.91 -25.20
CA PHE A 99 23.35 -2.90 -24.40
C PHE A 99 23.54 -2.66 -22.89
N TYR A 100 22.66 -3.23 -22.11
CA TYR A 100 22.83 -3.38 -20.66
C TYR A 100 22.33 -4.74 -20.18
N VAL A 101 22.87 -5.15 -19.04
CA VAL A 101 22.39 -6.27 -18.22
C VAL A 101 22.22 -5.78 -16.80
N ASP A 102 21.09 -6.07 -16.19
CA ASP A 102 20.78 -5.77 -14.78
C ASP A 102 20.21 -7.04 -14.14
N ALA A 103 20.86 -7.55 -13.12
CA ALA A 103 20.41 -8.75 -12.44
C ALA A 103 20.68 -8.66 -10.95
N GLY A 104 19.84 -9.34 -10.16
CA GLY A 104 20.07 -9.36 -8.74
C GLY A 104 19.08 -10.20 -7.96
N VAL A 105 19.33 -10.25 -6.65
CA VAL A 105 18.48 -10.84 -5.63
C VAL A 105 18.39 -9.90 -4.46
N GLU A 106 17.21 -9.79 -3.90
CA GLU A 106 16.93 -9.01 -2.69
C GLU A 106 16.03 -9.82 -1.76
N GLN A 107 16.36 -9.80 -0.48
CA GLN A 107 15.55 -10.39 0.57
C GLN A 107 15.55 -9.44 1.76
N PHE A 108 14.37 -9.28 2.39
CA PHE A 108 14.23 -8.58 3.65
C PHE A 108 13.04 -9.13 4.42
N ARG A 109 13.04 -8.89 5.72
CA ARG A 109 11.98 -9.28 6.63
C ARG A 109 11.16 -8.06 7.04
N VAL A 110 9.84 -8.23 7.13
CA VAL A 110 8.90 -7.25 7.70
C VAL A 110 8.30 -7.86 8.95
N TRP A 111 8.39 -7.15 10.06
CA TRP A 111 7.87 -7.58 11.34
C TRP A 111 6.44 -7.12 11.55
N TYR A 112 5.64 -7.93 12.24
CA TYR A 112 4.26 -7.64 12.60
C TYR A 112 4.06 -7.83 14.10
N ASP A 113 3.11 -7.08 14.66
CA ASP A 113 2.69 -7.27 16.03
C ASP A 113 2.06 -8.65 16.23
N GLY A 114 2.58 -9.40 17.17
CA GLY A 114 2.12 -10.73 17.53
C GLY A 114 1.05 -10.75 18.61
N SER A 115 0.57 -9.60 19.07
CA SER A 115 -0.42 -9.53 20.16
C SER A 115 -1.77 -10.13 19.80
N GLY A 116 -2.07 -10.27 18.51
CA GLY A 116 -3.33 -10.85 18.02
C GLY A 116 -4.57 -10.01 18.27
N GLY A 117 -4.40 -8.88 18.93
CA GLY A 117 -5.47 -7.95 19.23
C GLY A 117 -6.16 -8.17 20.59
N VAL A 118 -6.46 -7.06 21.23
CA VAL A 118 -7.27 -7.00 22.42
C VAL A 118 -8.59 -6.36 22.08
N PHE A 119 -9.67 -7.13 22.21
CA PHE A 119 -11.01 -6.58 22.09
C PHE A 119 -11.59 -6.47 23.49
N LEU A 120 -11.66 -5.25 23.99
CA LEU A 120 -12.25 -5.00 25.28
C LEU A 120 -13.79 -5.10 25.20
N PRO A 121 -14.53 -5.66 26.19
CA PRO A 121 -14.93 -4.85 27.32
C PRO A 121 -13.83 -4.80 28.37
N LEU A 122 -13.77 -3.68 29.04
CA LEU A 122 -12.85 -3.44 30.14
C LEU A 122 -12.72 -4.67 31.05
N GLY A 123 -11.49 -5.16 31.21
CA GLY A 123 -11.15 -6.30 32.06
C GLY A 123 -11.06 -7.66 31.37
N THR A 124 -11.31 -7.76 30.08
CA THR A 124 -11.00 -8.96 29.29
C THR A 124 -9.90 -8.71 28.30
N SER A 125 -8.71 -8.96 28.71
CA SER A 125 -7.62 -9.13 27.79
C SER A 125 -7.66 -10.52 27.20
N PHE A 126 -7.63 -10.68 25.89
CA PHE A 126 -7.04 -11.87 25.30
C PHE A 126 -5.58 -11.95 25.76
N VAL A 127 -5.09 -13.16 25.99
CA VAL A 127 -3.66 -13.33 26.27
C VAL A 127 -2.89 -12.76 25.11
N VAL A 128 -2.02 -11.81 25.38
CA VAL A 128 -1.07 -11.31 24.40
C VAL A 128 -0.14 -12.44 24.05
N PHE A 129 -0.18 -12.87 22.81
CA PHE A 129 0.75 -13.86 22.31
C PHE A 129 2.02 -13.13 21.92
N ASN A 130 3.05 -13.30 22.72
CA ASN A 130 4.36 -12.71 22.48
C ASN A 130 5.12 -13.49 21.39
N GLU A 131 4.51 -13.61 20.21
CA GLU A 131 5.06 -14.32 19.07
C GLU A 131 5.77 -13.40 18.10
N GLU A 132 6.82 -13.91 17.49
CA GLU A 132 7.52 -13.21 16.39
C GLU A 132 6.79 -13.47 15.08
N LEU A 133 5.86 -12.62 14.69
CA LEU A 133 5.23 -12.65 13.39
C LEU A 133 6.04 -11.84 12.38
N SER A 134 6.38 -12.45 11.28
CA SER A 134 7.15 -11.79 10.24
C SER A 134 6.91 -12.40 8.86
N LEU A 135 7.03 -11.56 7.83
CA LEU A 135 7.05 -11.99 6.43
C LEU A 135 8.44 -11.76 5.84
N THR A 136 8.98 -12.80 5.24
CA THR A 136 10.16 -12.70 4.39
C THR A 136 9.71 -12.38 2.97
N ARG A 137 10.23 -11.29 2.43
CA ARG A 137 10.01 -10.88 1.05
C ARG A 137 11.27 -11.07 0.25
N ARG A 138 11.17 -11.79 -0.85
CA ARG A 138 12.28 -12.08 -1.76
C ARG A 138 11.93 -11.60 -3.16
N LYS A 139 12.95 -11.12 -3.86
CA LYS A 139 12.88 -10.74 -5.25
C LYS A 139 14.14 -11.17 -5.97
N VAL A 140 13.97 -11.83 -7.11
CA VAL A 140 15.05 -12.16 -8.05
C VAL A 140 14.69 -11.53 -9.36
N TRP A 141 15.64 -10.91 -10.06
CA TRP A 141 15.39 -10.35 -11.38
C TRP A 141 16.58 -10.50 -12.31
N ALA A 142 16.27 -10.53 -13.58
CA ALA A 142 17.23 -10.40 -14.66
C ALA A 142 16.61 -9.57 -15.78
N GLU A 143 17.34 -8.57 -16.26
CA GLU A 143 16.94 -7.71 -17.35
C GLU A 143 18.08 -7.55 -18.34
N VAL A 144 17.78 -7.67 -19.62
CA VAL A 144 18.70 -7.39 -20.71
C VAL A 144 18.07 -6.40 -21.66
N GLY A 145 18.84 -5.41 -22.08
CA GLY A 145 18.38 -4.43 -23.06
C GLY A 145 19.45 -4.14 -24.08
N ALA A 146 19.02 -3.86 -25.31
CA ALA A 146 19.89 -3.48 -26.41
C ALA A 146 19.28 -2.33 -27.23
N TRP A 147 20.14 -1.42 -27.68
CA TRP A 147 19.77 -0.33 -28.56
C TRP A 147 20.20 -0.63 -29.99
N THR A 148 19.30 -0.36 -30.92
CA THR A 148 19.62 -0.34 -32.33
C THR A 148 20.40 0.95 -32.72
N PRO A 149 20.99 1.06 -33.90
CA PRO A 149 21.69 2.28 -34.33
C PRO A 149 20.80 3.53 -34.34
N ASP A 150 19.49 3.39 -34.56
CA ASP A 150 18.51 4.46 -34.53
C ASP A 150 17.95 4.73 -33.11
N GLN A 151 18.65 4.22 -32.08
CA GLN A 151 18.34 4.41 -30.65
C GLN A 151 17.01 3.83 -30.21
N THR A 152 16.50 2.80 -30.89
CA THR A 152 15.36 2.02 -30.41
C THR A 152 15.84 1.01 -29.38
N LEU A 153 15.27 1.05 -28.19
CA LEU A 153 15.55 0.10 -27.10
C LEU A 153 14.65 -1.12 -27.24
N PHE A 154 15.24 -2.30 -27.17
CA PHE A 154 14.58 -3.58 -26.91
C PHE A 154 15.05 -4.08 -25.56
N ALA A 155 14.11 -4.35 -24.63
CA ALA A 155 14.46 -4.85 -23.32
C ALA A 155 13.54 -6.01 -22.92
N PHE A 156 14.14 -7.05 -22.39
CA PHE A 156 13.43 -8.17 -21.75
C PHE A 156 13.78 -8.21 -20.29
N ARG A 157 12.77 -8.33 -19.43
CA ARG A 157 12.90 -8.48 -17.98
C ARG A 157 12.10 -9.66 -17.49
N TRP A 158 12.71 -10.47 -16.67
CA TRP A 158 12.08 -11.44 -15.79
C TRP A 158 12.28 -11.00 -14.33
N GLU A 159 11.23 -11.14 -13.52
CA GLU A 159 11.26 -10.86 -12.09
C GLU A 159 10.40 -11.87 -11.35
N ARG A 160 10.97 -12.55 -10.35
CA ARG A 160 10.24 -13.41 -9.43
C ARG A 160 10.17 -12.76 -8.05
N ARG A 161 8.97 -12.60 -7.53
CA ARG A 161 8.69 -12.13 -6.17
C ARG A 161 8.08 -13.24 -5.36
N MET A 162 8.56 -13.40 -4.13
CA MET A 162 8.06 -14.39 -3.19
C MET A 162 7.79 -13.71 -1.85
N ARG A 163 6.75 -14.17 -1.18
CA ARG A 163 6.36 -13.69 0.14
C ARG A 163 5.93 -14.89 0.98
N ASP A 164 6.67 -15.17 2.04
CA ASP A 164 6.42 -16.27 2.95
C ASP A 164 6.52 -15.85 4.41
N GLY A 165 5.75 -16.48 5.28
CA GLY A 165 5.76 -16.26 6.71
C GLY A 165 4.38 -15.98 7.28
N THR A 166 4.34 -15.34 8.45
CA THR A 166 3.11 -15.16 9.22
C THR A 166 2.91 -13.69 9.60
N LYS A 167 1.67 -13.22 9.50
CA LYS A 167 1.29 -11.89 9.98
C LYS A 167 0.03 -11.94 10.84
N SER A 168 -0.19 -10.92 11.67
CA SER A 168 -1.42 -10.73 12.40
C SER A 168 -2.60 -10.44 11.45
N SER A 169 -3.76 -10.88 11.84
CA SER A 169 -5.02 -10.69 11.12
C SER A 169 -6.17 -10.66 12.11
N THR A 170 -7.35 -10.25 11.65
CA THR A 170 -8.61 -10.37 12.39
C THR A 170 -9.56 -11.26 11.60
N HIS A 171 -10.51 -11.86 12.32
CA HIS A 171 -11.45 -12.79 11.76
C HIS A 171 -12.83 -12.60 12.39
N TRP A 172 -13.89 -12.72 11.58
CA TRP A 172 -15.24 -12.83 12.08
C TRP A 172 -15.44 -14.21 12.71
N GLY A 173 -15.88 -14.22 13.94
CA GLY A 173 -16.14 -15.46 14.64
C GLY A 173 -16.81 -15.22 15.98
N ASP A 174 -17.61 -16.18 16.38
CA ASP A 174 -18.25 -16.15 17.69
C ASP A 174 -17.23 -16.37 18.79
N SER A 175 -16.89 -15.33 19.47
CA SER A 175 -16.12 -15.42 20.70
C SER A 175 -17.04 -15.29 21.90
N ASN A 176 -17.66 -16.39 22.34
CA ASN A 176 -18.19 -16.45 23.70
C ASN A 176 -17.02 -16.61 24.66
N LEU A 177 -16.75 -15.55 25.37
CA LEU A 177 -15.94 -15.66 26.56
C LEU A 177 -16.86 -16.19 27.68
N VAL A 178 -16.48 -17.33 28.25
CA VAL A 178 -17.21 -17.90 29.39
C VAL A 178 -17.20 -16.89 30.54
N GLY A 179 -18.34 -16.52 31.04
CA GLY A 179 -18.50 -15.58 32.13
C GLY A 179 -19.09 -14.24 31.74
N THR A 180 -18.68 -13.18 32.37
CA THR A 180 -19.25 -11.82 32.29
C THR A 180 -18.97 -11.03 31.00
N PHE A 181 -18.36 -11.61 29.98
CA PHE A 181 -17.66 -10.84 28.97
C PHE A 181 -18.34 -10.73 27.59
N GLY A 182 -19.51 -11.25 27.44
CA GLY A 182 -20.31 -11.05 26.23
C GLY A 182 -19.78 -11.75 24.96
N THR A 183 -20.62 -11.72 23.95
CA THR A 183 -20.32 -12.25 22.61
C THR A 183 -19.56 -11.21 21.81
N ARG A 184 -18.52 -11.63 21.07
CA ARG A 184 -17.78 -10.80 20.13
C ARG A 184 -17.86 -11.39 18.74
N SER A 185 -17.92 -10.51 17.76
CA SER A 185 -17.99 -10.91 16.37
C SER A 185 -16.63 -10.89 15.67
N ILE A 186 -15.59 -10.33 16.32
CA ILE A 186 -14.24 -10.26 15.76
C ILE A 186 -13.26 -10.91 16.73
N VAL A 187 -12.45 -11.83 16.23
CA VAL A 187 -11.43 -12.54 16.99
C VAL A 187 -10.03 -12.35 16.38
N PRO A 188 -8.98 -12.33 17.20
CA PRO A 188 -7.62 -12.31 16.73
C PRO A 188 -7.29 -13.60 15.96
N SER A 189 -6.55 -13.46 14.87
CA SER A 189 -6.03 -14.57 14.08
C SER A 189 -4.66 -14.24 13.53
N PHE A 190 -3.97 -15.22 12.99
CA PHE A 190 -2.80 -15.01 12.18
C PHE A 190 -2.93 -15.70 10.84
N TYR A 191 -2.19 -15.22 9.87
CA TYR A 191 -2.29 -15.61 8.49
C TYR A 191 -0.93 -16.05 7.98
N GLU A 192 -0.79 -17.34 7.70
CA GLU A 192 0.37 -17.90 7.03
C GLU A 192 0.24 -17.64 5.54
N LEU A 193 1.27 -17.07 4.95
CA LEU A 193 1.35 -16.73 3.55
C LEU A 193 2.48 -17.51 2.89
N ASP A 194 2.20 -18.06 1.71
CA ASP A 194 3.19 -18.61 0.78
C ASP A 194 2.74 -18.24 -0.63
N GLU A 195 3.35 -17.20 -1.18
CA GLU A 195 2.94 -16.59 -2.43
C GLU A 195 4.15 -16.40 -3.34
N ALA A 196 3.97 -16.70 -4.61
CA ALA A 196 4.96 -16.48 -5.64
C ALA A 196 4.33 -15.77 -6.85
N THR A 197 5.06 -14.84 -7.44
CA THR A 197 4.68 -14.12 -8.65
C THR A 197 5.87 -14.07 -9.60
N ASP A 198 5.71 -14.62 -10.79
CA ASP A 198 6.65 -14.50 -11.90
C ASP A 198 6.14 -13.45 -12.89
N ASP A 199 7.00 -12.51 -13.28
CA ASP A 199 6.70 -11.39 -14.14
C ASP A 199 7.66 -11.39 -15.34
N TYR A 200 7.14 -11.44 -16.54
CA TYR A 200 7.89 -11.39 -17.78
C TYR A 200 7.48 -10.16 -18.56
N SER A 201 8.40 -9.33 -18.98
CA SER A 201 8.08 -8.16 -19.79
C SER A 201 9.03 -7.95 -20.96
N LEU A 202 8.46 -7.64 -22.10
CA LEU A 202 9.16 -7.20 -23.30
C LEU A 202 8.80 -5.74 -23.58
N THR A 203 9.79 -4.89 -23.67
CA THR A 203 9.62 -3.46 -23.92
C THR A 203 10.36 -3.06 -25.18
N VAL A 204 9.69 -2.33 -26.06
CA VAL A 204 10.28 -1.68 -27.24
C VAL A 204 9.94 -0.20 -27.16
N ARG A 205 10.93 0.68 -27.25
CA ARG A 205 10.69 2.13 -27.24
C ARG A 205 11.73 2.90 -28.01
N GLN A 206 11.31 4.01 -28.57
CA GLN A 206 12.16 4.98 -29.25
C GLN A 206 11.95 6.37 -28.66
N ASP A 207 12.99 6.93 -28.04
CA ASP A 207 12.95 8.24 -27.37
C ASP A 207 13.81 9.29 -28.10
N ALA A 208 14.58 8.88 -29.13
CA ALA A 208 15.69 9.67 -29.65
C ALA A 208 15.37 10.61 -30.83
N ARG A 209 14.10 10.67 -31.26
CA ARG A 209 13.67 11.63 -32.27
C ARG A 209 13.04 12.85 -31.64
N ASP A 210 13.41 14.04 -32.11
CA ASP A 210 12.97 15.30 -31.51
C ASP A 210 11.47 15.55 -31.60
N ASP A 211 10.79 14.96 -32.57
CA ASP A 211 9.38 15.18 -32.89
C ASP A 211 8.46 13.98 -32.65
N VAL A 212 9.02 12.76 -32.52
CA VAL A 212 8.24 11.53 -32.36
C VAL A 212 8.85 10.63 -31.29
N ARG A 213 8.01 10.17 -30.36
CA ARG A 213 8.32 9.13 -29.39
C ARG A 213 7.25 8.05 -29.44
N TRP A 214 7.67 6.82 -29.35
CA TRP A 214 6.72 5.71 -29.27
C TRP A 214 7.27 4.57 -28.42
N GLY A 215 6.38 3.78 -27.88
CA GLY A 215 6.75 2.61 -27.11
C GLY A 215 5.63 1.59 -27.06
N ALA A 216 6.02 0.34 -26.92
CA ALA A 216 5.13 -0.79 -26.66
C ALA A 216 5.72 -1.66 -25.57
N ARG A 217 4.87 -2.22 -24.72
CA ARG A 217 5.26 -3.17 -23.70
C ARG A 217 4.23 -4.29 -23.61
N LEU A 218 4.73 -5.51 -23.64
CA LEU A 218 3.99 -6.72 -23.32
C LEU A 218 4.44 -7.21 -21.96
N ARG A 219 3.51 -7.58 -21.11
CA ARG A 219 3.77 -8.12 -19.79
C ARG A 219 2.87 -9.31 -19.52
N TYR A 220 3.46 -10.39 -19.05
CA TYR A 220 2.76 -11.57 -18.55
C TYR A 220 3.18 -11.80 -17.11
N THR A 221 2.20 -12.00 -16.24
CA THR A 221 2.42 -12.23 -14.80
C THR A 221 1.65 -13.45 -14.38
N GLU A 222 2.32 -14.40 -13.77
CA GLU A 222 1.74 -15.59 -13.17
C GLU A 222 1.86 -15.49 -11.64
N THR A 223 0.77 -15.74 -10.92
CA THR A 223 0.75 -15.70 -9.45
C THR A 223 0.16 -16.99 -8.90
N SER A 224 0.80 -17.56 -7.89
CA SER A 224 0.30 -18.67 -7.10
C SER A 224 0.19 -18.29 -5.64
N LEU A 225 -0.90 -18.70 -4.99
CA LEU A 225 -1.24 -18.42 -3.60
C LEU A 225 -1.49 -19.73 -2.86
N HIS A 226 -0.78 -19.96 -1.75
CA HIS A 226 -0.97 -21.09 -0.86
C HIS A 226 -1.05 -20.54 0.58
N ASN A 227 -2.18 -19.95 0.91
CA ASN A 227 -2.35 -19.23 2.17
C ASN A 227 -3.23 -20.01 3.14
N ARG A 228 -2.96 -19.87 4.43
CA ARG A 228 -3.72 -20.51 5.50
C ARG A 228 -3.98 -19.52 6.63
N ARG A 229 -5.20 -19.53 7.16
CA ARG A 229 -5.56 -18.71 8.31
C ARG A 229 -5.68 -19.56 9.57
N HIS A 230 -5.13 -19.04 10.66
CA HIS A 230 -5.22 -19.61 12.00
C HIS A 230 -5.95 -18.66 12.92
N GLU A 231 -6.91 -19.19 13.69
CA GLU A 231 -7.61 -18.45 14.74
C GLU A 231 -6.78 -18.52 16.03
N ARG A 232 -6.65 -17.40 16.72
CA ARG A 232 -5.91 -17.34 17.98
C ARG A 232 -6.63 -18.04 19.12
N ARG A 233 -5.84 -18.67 19.99
CA ARG A 233 -6.30 -19.19 21.28
C ARG A 233 -6.94 -18.10 22.10
N ARG A 234 -7.92 -18.52 22.86
CA ARG A 234 -8.47 -17.73 23.94
C ARG A 234 -7.68 -17.90 25.23
N PRO A 235 -7.88 -17.02 26.22
CA PRO A 235 -7.48 -17.30 27.58
C PRO A 235 -8.00 -18.67 28.01
N PHE A 236 -7.14 -19.49 28.60
CA PHE A 236 -7.40 -20.87 29.07
C PHE A 236 -7.41 -21.99 28.02
N GLU A 237 -7.33 -21.70 26.75
CA GLU A 237 -7.07 -22.73 25.73
C GLU A 237 -5.57 -23.10 25.70
N THR A 238 -5.28 -24.38 25.46
CA THR A 238 -3.91 -24.90 25.50
C THR A 238 -3.22 -24.92 24.14
N ALA A 239 -3.99 -24.86 23.05
CA ALA A 239 -3.47 -24.84 21.68
C ALA A 239 -4.16 -23.79 20.82
N ASP A 240 -3.46 -23.26 19.84
CA ASP A 240 -4.05 -22.40 18.80
C ASP A 240 -5.04 -23.19 17.96
N ARG A 241 -6.05 -22.51 17.45
CA ARG A 241 -7.00 -23.08 16.50
C ARG A 241 -6.62 -22.72 15.08
N SER A 242 -6.59 -23.74 14.27
CA SER A 242 -6.56 -23.57 12.82
C SER A 242 -8.01 -23.50 12.34
N VAL A 243 -8.40 -22.39 11.75
CA VAL A 243 -9.58 -22.38 10.90
C VAL A 243 -9.16 -23.05 9.61
N THR A 244 -9.95 -24.00 9.10
CA THR A 244 -9.67 -24.66 7.82
C THR A 244 -9.89 -23.69 6.65
N GLN A 245 -9.37 -22.49 6.78
CA GLN A 245 -9.32 -21.53 5.67
C GLN A 245 -8.02 -21.71 4.92
N LYS A 246 -8.15 -22.18 3.70
CA LYS A 246 -7.09 -22.30 2.71
C LYS A 246 -7.46 -21.45 1.50
N ASP A 247 -6.47 -20.84 0.91
CA ASP A 247 -6.56 -20.14 -0.36
C ASP A 247 -5.44 -20.69 -1.25
N GLU A 248 -5.82 -21.48 -2.22
CA GLU A 248 -4.94 -22.20 -3.16
C GLU A 248 -5.18 -21.71 -4.58
N SER A 249 -5.44 -20.43 -4.72
CA SER A 249 -5.77 -19.77 -5.99
C SER A 249 -4.52 -19.50 -6.83
N SER A 250 -4.71 -19.43 -8.14
CA SER A 250 -3.68 -18.97 -9.07
C SER A 250 -4.28 -18.02 -10.11
N ASN A 251 -3.45 -17.20 -10.70
CA ASN A 251 -3.91 -16.30 -11.75
C ASN A 251 -2.81 -15.95 -12.74
N ASP A 252 -3.24 -15.68 -13.96
CA ASP A 252 -2.45 -15.18 -15.08
C ASP A 252 -2.95 -13.79 -15.47
N LEU A 253 -2.05 -12.86 -15.64
CA LEU A 253 -2.35 -11.51 -16.07
C LEU A 253 -1.49 -11.15 -17.28
N PHE A 254 -2.14 -10.95 -18.42
CA PHE A 254 -1.48 -10.40 -19.60
C PHE A 254 -1.85 -8.94 -19.78
N THR A 255 -0.84 -8.10 -20.03
CA THR A 255 -1.04 -6.67 -20.29
C THR A 255 -0.23 -6.24 -21.50
N ALA A 256 -0.89 -5.62 -22.47
CA ALA A 256 -0.26 -4.99 -23.62
C ALA A 256 -0.50 -3.49 -23.56
N THR A 257 0.57 -2.69 -23.68
CA THR A 257 0.49 -1.22 -23.73
C THR A 257 1.17 -0.71 -24.97
N ALA A 258 0.61 0.34 -25.57
CA ALA A 258 1.25 1.10 -26.63
C ALA A 258 1.08 2.59 -26.34
N SER A 259 2.09 3.37 -26.67
CA SER A 259 2.08 4.83 -26.54
C SER A 259 2.73 5.48 -27.75
N TYR A 260 2.20 6.61 -28.15
CA TYR A 260 2.69 7.42 -29.25
C TYR A 260 2.60 8.89 -28.86
N GLU A 261 3.66 9.63 -29.04
CA GLU A 261 3.74 11.09 -28.85
C GLU A 261 4.33 11.72 -30.10
N ARG A 262 3.71 12.79 -30.56
CA ARG A 262 4.23 13.58 -31.68
C ARG A 262 4.07 15.07 -31.41
N ARG A 263 5.16 15.79 -31.67
CA ARG A 263 5.15 17.25 -31.73
C ARG A 263 4.78 17.66 -33.17
N LEU A 264 3.55 18.11 -33.34
CA LEU A 264 3.03 18.51 -34.66
C LEU A 264 3.50 19.89 -35.07
N SER A 265 3.72 20.78 -34.09
CA SER A 265 4.29 22.11 -34.27
C SER A 265 4.97 22.56 -32.98
N GLU A 266 5.60 23.75 -32.97
CA GLU A 266 6.12 24.35 -31.74
C GLU A 266 5.04 24.57 -30.67
N GLN A 267 3.79 24.70 -31.13
CA GLN A 267 2.64 24.99 -30.27
C GLN A 267 1.80 23.75 -29.92
N LEU A 268 1.92 22.64 -30.64
CA LEU A 268 1.01 21.50 -30.50
C LEU A 268 1.76 20.17 -30.39
N THR A 269 1.58 19.51 -29.25
CA THR A 269 2.01 18.14 -29.01
C THR A 269 0.78 17.27 -28.75
N VAL A 270 0.71 16.11 -29.39
CA VAL A 270 -0.36 15.12 -29.22
C VAL A 270 0.22 13.82 -28.71
N THR A 271 -0.53 13.12 -27.85
CA THR A 271 -0.18 11.79 -27.37
C THR A 271 -1.40 10.86 -27.49
N ALA A 272 -1.14 9.60 -27.82
CA ALA A 272 -2.15 8.55 -27.82
C ALA A 272 -1.61 7.34 -27.04
N GLY A 273 -2.49 6.64 -26.36
CA GLY A 273 -2.15 5.43 -25.63
C GLY A 273 -3.25 4.38 -25.73
N ALA A 274 -2.83 3.13 -25.70
CA ALA A 274 -3.72 1.98 -25.64
C ALA A 274 -3.23 0.99 -24.60
N LEU A 275 -4.16 0.41 -23.84
CA LEU A 275 -3.93 -0.66 -22.88
C LEU A 275 -4.93 -1.77 -23.15
N ARG A 276 -4.46 -3.01 -23.19
CA ARG A 276 -5.28 -4.20 -23.12
C ARG A 276 -4.81 -5.06 -21.95
N THR A 277 -5.73 -5.46 -21.09
CA THR A 277 -5.50 -6.37 -19.97
C THR A 277 -6.41 -7.57 -20.10
N THR A 278 -5.88 -8.77 -19.92
CA THR A 278 -6.64 -10.00 -19.66
C THR A 278 -6.12 -10.62 -18.37
N PHE A 279 -7.04 -10.99 -17.51
CA PHE A 279 -6.78 -11.71 -16.27
C PHE A 279 -7.61 -12.97 -16.29
N ASP A 280 -6.96 -14.10 -16.05
CA ASP A 280 -7.55 -15.42 -15.95
C ASP A 280 -7.14 -16.01 -14.60
N GLY A 281 -8.12 -16.21 -13.70
CA GLY A 281 -7.93 -16.70 -12.35
C GLY A 281 -8.57 -18.05 -12.14
N ILE A 282 -7.89 -18.91 -11.41
CA ILE A 282 -8.40 -20.16 -10.86
C ILE A 282 -8.63 -19.94 -9.37
N LEU A 283 -9.87 -20.12 -8.93
CA LEU A 283 -10.26 -20.05 -7.52
C LEU A 283 -10.20 -21.44 -6.93
N ALA A 284 -9.50 -21.61 -5.82
CA ALA A 284 -9.47 -22.88 -5.07
C ALA A 284 -9.30 -22.61 -3.59
N GLY A 285 -9.98 -23.38 -2.74
CA GLY A 285 -9.84 -23.21 -1.31
C GLY A 285 -10.96 -23.82 -0.48
N SER A 286 -10.93 -23.47 0.79
CA SER A 286 -11.95 -23.87 1.76
C SER A 286 -11.93 -22.97 2.97
N ARG A 287 -13.06 -22.87 3.65
CA ARG A 287 -13.15 -22.22 4.95
C ARG A 287 -14.24 -22.88 5.76
N ILE A 288 -13.85 -23.63 6.76
CA ILE A 288 -14.79 -24.35 7.59
C ILE A 288 -14.33 -24.41 9.04
N TYR A 289 -15.26 -24.35 9.93
CA TYR A 289 -15.05 -24.65 11.33
C TYR A 289 -16.01 -25.73 11.80
N GLY A 290 -15.60 -26.47 12.79
CA GLY A 290 -16.44 -27.39 13.44
C GLY A 290 -15.75 -28.68 13.86
N GLN A 291 -16.50 -29.53 14.52
CA GLN A 291 -15.98 -30.71 15.18
C GLN A 291 -15.36 -31.69 14.20
N THR A 292 -15.97 -31.88 13.05
CA THR A 292 -15.60 -32.93 12.11
C THR A 292 -14.54 -32.45 11.09
N LEU A 293 -14.62 -31.20 10.70
CA LEU A 293 -13.87 -30.67 9.56
C LEU A 293 -12.76 -29.70 9.98
N ASP A 294 -12.77 -29.19 11.20
CA ASP A 294 -11.68 -28.39 11.76
C ASP A 294 -10.64 -29.33 12.40
N PRO A 295 -9.42 -29.46 11.85
CA PRO A 295 -8.42 -30.40 12.35
C PRO A 295 -7.88 -30.05 13.74
N VAL A 296 -8.13 -28.85 14.23
CA VAL A 296 -7.65 -28.36 15.54
C VAL A 296 -8.82 -28.07 16.48
N TYR A 297 -9.98 -28.65 16.21
CA TYR A 297 -11.17 -28.47 17.03
C TYR A 297 -10.95 -28.92 18.48
N ASP A 298 -11.26 -28.01 19.42
CA ASP A 298 -11.23 -28.31 20.84
C ASP A 298 -12.65 -28.51 21.38
N PRO A 299 -13.01 -29.74 21.83
CA PRO A 299 -14.36 -30.03 22.35
C PRO A 299 -14.70 -29.27 23.64
N ALA A 300 -13.73 -28.71 24.36
CA ALA A 300 -13.99 -27.82 25.50
C ALA A 300 -14.54 -26.46 25.10
N TYR A 301 -14.56 -26.15 23.80
CA TYR A 301 -15.04 -24.89 23.27
C TYR A 301 -16.54 -24.90 23.03
N LEU A 302 -17.32 -24.49 24.04
CA LEU A 302 -18.74 -24.73 24.18
C LEU A 302 -19.66 -24.28 23.03
N ARG A 303 -19.29 -23.27 22.23
CA ARG A 303 -20.14 -22.75 21.13
C ARG A 303 -20.00 -23.48 19.82
N ARG A 304 -18.89 -24.14 19.60
CA ARG A 304 -18.61 -24.88 18.36
C ARG A 304 -18.79 -26.38 18.53
N GLN A 305 -19.17 -26.81 19.69
CA GLN A 305 -19.57 -28.19 19.91
C GLN A 305 -20.73 -28.48 18.98
N GLN A 306 -20.55 -29.28 17.98
CA GLN A 306 -21.58 -29.80 17.08
C GLN A 306 -21.89 -28.95 15.83
N ARG A 307 -21.05 -27.97 15.45
CA ARG A 307 -21.31 -27.16 14.26
C ARG A 307 -20.15 -27.26 13.30
N ASP A 308 -20.40 -27.80 12.13
CA ASP A 308 -19.57 -27.64 10.97
C ASP A 308 -20.18 -26.54 10.09
N GLU A 309 -19.54 -25.40 9.99
CA GLU A 309 -20.04 -24.23 9.27
C GLU A 309 -18.99 -23.73 8.26
N GLY A 310 -19.42 -23.32 7.08
CA GLY A 310 -18.57 -22.72 6.08
C GLY A 310 -18.68 -23.38 4.73
N TYR A 311 -17.58 -23.48 4.01
CA TYR A 311 -17.53 -24.11 2.69
C TYR A 311 -16.24 -24.90 2.48
N THR A 312 -16.34 -25.95 1.67
CA THR A 312 -15.22 -26.79 1.23
C THR A 312 -15.24 -26.97 -0.27
N GLY A 313 -14.12 -27.40 -0.84
CA GLY A 313 -14.02 -27.75 -2.25
C GLY A 313 -14.30 -26.58 -3.20
N LEU A 314 -14.05 -25.33 -2.75
CA LEU A 314 -14.16 -24.19 -3.66
C LEU A 314 -13.27 -24.42 -4.87
N HIS A 315 -13.87 -24.38 -6.05
CA HIS A 315 -13.18 -24.29 -7.34
C HIS A 315 -13.99 -23.37 -8.28
N GLY A 316 -13.30 -22.72 -9.18
CA GLY A 316 -13.96 -21.82 -10.09
C GLY A 316 -12.96 -21.02 -10.91
N THR A 317 -13.52 -20.09 -11.69
CA THR A 317 -12.76 -19.18 -12.55
C THR A 317 -13.14 -17.74 -12.29
N ALA A 318 -12.19 -16.83 -12.52
CA ALA A 318 -12.42 -15.40 -12.50
C ALA A 318 -11.71 -14.76 -13.69
N ASP A 319 -12.47 -14.18 -14.59
CA ASP A 319 -11.99 -13.60 -15.84
C ASP A 319 -12.19 -12.09 -15.83
N LEU A 320 -11.19 -11.32 -16.30
CA LEU A 320 -11.34 -9.89 -16.57
C LEU A 320 -10.68 -9.54 -17.90
N ARG A 321 -11.40 -8.78 -18.70
CA ARG A 321 -10.91 -8.19 -19.95
C ARG A 321 -11.13 -6.69 -19.90
N GLN A 322 -10.05 -5.92 -20.05
CA GLN A 322 -10.12 -4.47 -20.03
C GLN A 322 -9.40 -3.89 -21.26
N THR A 323 -10.00 -2.89 -21.86
CA THR A 323 -9.38 -2.06 -22.91
C THR A 323 -9.49 -0.61 -22.51
N VAL A 324 -8.36 0.11 -22.54
CA VAL A 324 -8.33 1.55 -22.28
C VAL A 324 -7.66 2.24 -23.46
N LEU A 325 -8.31 3.27 -23.97
CA LEU A 325 -7.77 4.15 -25.00
C LEU A 325 -7.67 5.57 -24.45
N THR A 326 -6.56 6.25 -24.70
CA THR A 326 -6.35 7.63 -24.28
C THR A 326 -5.86 8.49 -25.43
N ALA A 327 -6.30 9.73 -25.48
CA ALA A 327 -5.77 10.75 -26.38
C ALA A 327 -5.60 12.07 -25.62
N ASN A 328 -4.43 12.70 -25.78
CA ASN A 328 -4.15 13.95 -25.09
C ASN A 328 -3.53 14.94 -26.07
N ALA A 329 -3.75 16.22 -25.82
CA ALA A 329 -3.11 17.29 -26.55
C ALA A 329 -2.64 18.39 -25.57
N VAL A 330 -1.46 18.94 -25.86
CA VAL A 330 -0.95 20.16 -25.20
C VAL A 330 -0.80 21.21 -26.28
N TYR A 331 -1.58 22.29 -26.11
CA TYR A 331 -1.62 23.40 -27.06
C TYR A 331 -1.16 24.69 -26.38
N LEU A 332 -0.23 25.41 -27.01
CA LEU A 332 0.34 26.67 -26.58
C LEU A 332 -0.13 27.79 -27.52
N PRO A 333 -1.38 28.31 -27.35
CA PRO A 333 -1.96 29.27 -28.31
C PRO A 333 -1.22 30.61 -28.37
N ALA A 334 -0.61 31.01 -27.28
CA ALA A 334 0.17 32.24 -27.18
C ALA A 334 1.22 32.11 -26.06
N PRO A 335 2.24 32.97 -26.01
CA PRO A 335 3.13 33.08 -24.86
C PRO A 335 2.28 33.19 -23.59
N HIS A 336 2.66 32.44 -22.56
CA HIS A 336 1.97 32.44 -21.27
C HIS A 336 0.65 31.66 -21.17
N TRP A 337 0.14 31.08 -22.25
CA TRP A 337 -1.04 30.23 -22.22
C TRP A 337 -0.68 28.79 -22.55
N SER A 338 -1.25 27.87 -21.80
CA SER A 338 -1.18 26.42 -22.07
C SER A 338 -2.53 25.80 -21.87
N VAL A 339 -3.03 25.10 -22.89
CA VAL A 339 -4.27 24.33 -22.84
C VAL A 339 -3.91 22.87 -22.96
N ARG A 340 -4.36 22.05 -22.00
CA ARG A 340 -4.22 20.60 -22.02
C ARG A 340 -5.58 19.96 -22.11
N THR A 341 -5.75 19.05 -23.04
CA THR A 341 -6.97 18.26 -23.18
C THR A 341 -6.64 16.78 -23.06
N SER A 342 -7.52 16.01 -22.47
CA SER A 342 -7.42 14.55 -22.40
C SER A 342 -8.78 13.93 -22.67
N LEU A 343 -8.77 12.80 -23.37
CA LEU A 343 -9.90 11.92 -23.59
C LEU A 343 -9.52 10.50 -23.17
N ARG A 344 -10.44 9.78 -22.56
CA ARG A 344 -10.26 8.40 -22.13
C ARG A 344 -11.53 7.61 -22.43
N PHE A 345 -11.35 6.45 -23.02
CA PHE A 345 -12.38 5.43 -23.15
C PHE A 345 -11.91 4.16 -22.45
N GLU A 346 -12.80 3.50 -21.73
CA GLU A 346 -12.56 2.22 -21.09
C GLU A 346 -13.75 1.29 -21.30
N ASN A 347 -13.45 0.06 -21.69
CA ASN A 347 -14.38 -1.05 -21.70
C ASN A 347 -13.84 -2.15 -20.78
N THR A 348 -14.67 -2.65 -19.86
CA THR A 348 -14.33 -3.73 -18.94
C THR A 348 -15.41 -4.79 -18.94
N HIS A 349 -14.99 -6.04 -18.99
CA HIS A 349 -15.84 -7.22 -18.84
C HIS A 349 -15.24 -8.12 -17.76
N GLN A 350 -16.07 -8.56 -16.82
CA GLN A 350 -15.72 -9.49 -15.74
C GLN A 350 -16.71 -10.64 -15.73
N ALA A 351 -16.19 -11.84 -15.49
CA ALA A 351 -17.00 -13.03 -15.23
C ALA A 351 -16.35 -13.84 -14.12
N THR A 352 -17.15 -14.40 -13.24
CA THR A 352 -16.70 -15.31 -12.18
C THR A 352 -17.68 -16.45 -12.07
N LEU A 353 -17.16 -17.66 -12.03
CA LEU A 353 -17.90 -18.87 -11.72
C LEU A 353 -17.24 -19.51 -10.48
N ALA A 354 -18.02 -19.89 -9.48
CA ALA A 354 -17.53 -20.55 -8.27
C ALA A 354 -18.47 -21.67 -7.87
N GLU A 355 -17.91 -22.84 -7.67
CA GLU A 355 -18.60 -24.02 -7.18
C GLU A 355 -17.99 -24.44 -5.86
N PHE A 356 -18.83 -24.77 -4.88
CA PHE A 356 -18.39 -25.18 -3.54
C PHE A 356 -19.49 -25.93 -2.81
N VAL A 357 -19.09 -26.70 -1.79
CA VAL A 357 -20.02 -27.33 -0.85
C VAL A 357 -20.14 -26.43 0.37
N GLU A 358 -21.33 -25.89 0.59
CA GLU A 358 -21.67 -25.13 1.80
C GLU A 358 -22.15 -26.07 2.89
N THR A 359 -21.65 -25.88 4.11
CA THR A 359 -22.14 -26.58 5.29
C THR A 359 -22.97 -25.61 6.12
N ASN A 360 -24.24 -25.92 6.27
CA ASN A 360 -25.19 -25.20 7.10
C ASN A 360 -25.56 -26.01 8.32
N ILE A 361 -25.98 -25.33 9.39
CA ILE A 361 -26.42 -25.97 10.62
C ILE A 361 -27.91 -26.27 10.51
N GLY A 362 -28.25 -27.51 10.60
CA GLY A 362 -29.67 -27.94 10.74
C GLY A 362 -30.29 -27.38 12.01
N ALA A 363 -31.54 -26.94 11.90
CA ALA A 363 -32.35 -26.59 13.05
C ALA A 363 -32.72 -27.87 13.81
N GLY A 364 -32.44 -27.91 15.13
CA GLY A 364 -32.84 -29.02 15.98
C GLY A 364 -31.80 -29.42 17.01
N PRO A 365 -32.16 -30.35 17.93
CA PRO A 365 -31.25 -30.70 19.02
C PRO A 365 -29.97 -31.43 18.58
N ALA A 366 -29.93 -31.95 17.37
CA ALA A 366 -28.76 -32.66 16.84
C ALA A 366 -27.75 -31.75 16.07
N PHE A 367 -28.15 -30.55 15.70
CA PHE A 367 -27.33 -29.62 14.91
C PHE A 367 -26.57 -30.31 13.75
N ALA A 368 -27.22 -31.26 13.08
CA ALA A 368 -26.56 -31.98 11.98
C ALA A 368 -26.21 -31.01 10.85
N ALA A 369 -25.00 -31.14 10.33
CA ALA A 369 -24.57 -30.37 9.16
C ALA A 369 -25.41 -30.74 7.94
N ILE A 370 -25.92 -29.77 7.25
CA ILE A 370 -26.56 -29.90 5.95
C ILE A 370 -25.51 -29.50 4.92
N LEU A 371 -25.23 -30.42 4.01
CA LEU A 371 -24.30 -30.17 2.90
C LEU A 371 -25.09 -29.74 1.69
N GLU A 372 -24.73 -28.59 1.12
CA GLU A 372 -25.39 -28.03 -0.04
C GLU A 372 -24.34 -27.72 -1.13
N ASP A 373 -24.51 -28.33 -2.29
CA ASP A 373 -23.73 -27.99 -3.48
C ASP A 373 -24.23 -26.66 -4.04
N VAL A 374 -23.35 -25.69 -4.11
CA VAL A 374 -23.64 -24.31 -4.48
C VAL A 374 -22.84 -23.93 -5.72
N GLU A 375 -23.49 -23.32 -6.68
CA GLU A 375 -22.88 -22.65 -7.83
C GLU A 375 -23.20 -21.16 -7.77
N GLY A 376 -22.18 -20.32 -7.85
CA GLY A 376 -22.29 -18.88 -7.92
C GLY A 376 -21.74 -18.34 -9.24
N GLU A 377 -22.55 -17.61 -9.97
CA GLU A 377 -22.15 -16.93 -11.21
C GLU A 377 -22.29 -15.43 -11.06
N HIS A 378 -21.29 -14.69 -11.55
CA HIS A 378 -21.29 -13.24 -11.59
C HIS A 378 -20.74 -12.75 -12.90
N ARG A 379 -21.46 -11.81 -13.56
CA ARG A 379 -21.04 -11.14 -14.78
C ARG A 379 -21.18 -9.63 -14.63
N LYS A 380 -20.20 -8.90 -15.13
CA LYS A 380 -20.20 -7.45 -15.11
C LYS A 380 -19.62 -6.90 -16.39
N THR A 381 -20.32 -5.94 -16.99
CA THR A 381 -19.82 -5.14 -18.11
C THR A 381 -19.79 -3.68 -17.70
N TRP A 382 -18.82 -2.93 -18.22
CA TRP A 382 -18.68 -1.53 -17.95
C TRP A 382 -18.04 -0.80 -19.13
N ASP A 383 -18.69 0.25 -19.59
CA ASP A 383 -18.19 1.18 -20.58
C ASP A 383 -18.08 2.57 -19.97
N GLU A 384 -16.94 3.22 -20.10
CA GLU A 384 -16.69 4.53 -19.53
C GLU A 384 -16.03 5.45 -20.55
N PHE A 385 -16.53 6.66 -20.67
CA PHE A 385 -15.93 7.73 -21.42
C PHE A 385 -15.68 8.93 -20.52
N GLY A 386 -14.48 9.50 -20.60
CA GLY A 386 -14.10 10.66 -19.82
C GLY A 386 -13.24 11.64 -20.58
N GLY A 387 -13.23 12.87 -20.08
CA GLY A 387 -12.37 13.88 -20.63
C GLY A 387 -12.00 14.94 -19.59
N ALA A 388 -10.95 15.69 -19.88
CA ALA A 388 -10.56 16.85 -19.08
C ALA A 388 -10.00 17.97 -19.97
N VAL A 389 -10.20 19.17 -19.51
CA VAL A 389 -9.57 20.38 -20.07
C VAL A 389 -8.92 21.16 -18.92
N GLU A 390 -7.65 21.51 -19.08
CA GLU A 390 -6.90 22.36 -18.18
C GLU A 390 -6.39 23.58 -18.95
N VAL A 391 -6.64 24.75 -18.42
CA VAL A 391 -6.11 26.02 -18.95
C VAL A 391 -5.19 26.62 -17.90
N ARG A 392 -3.96 26.95 -18.30
CA ARG A 392 -2.97 27.60 -17.44
C ARG A 392 -2.53 28.93 -18.05
N HIS A 393 -2.44 29.93 -17.20
CA HIS A 393 -1.99 31.28 -17.56
C HIS A 393 -0.86 31.76 -16.64
N THR A 394 0.22 32.27 -17.26
CA THR A 394 1.43 32.78 -16.57
C THR A 394 1.80 34.22 -16.99
N GLY A 395 0.95 34.92 -17.75
CA GLY A 395 1.26 36.23 -18.33
C GLY A 395 1.20 37.40 -17.36
N ARG A 396 0.60 37.24 -16.19
CA ARG A 396 0.59 38.29 -15.16
C ARG A 396 1.84 38.15 -14.29
N PRO A 397 2.70 39.19 -14.22
CA PRO A 397 3.87 39.13 -13.37
C PRO A 397 3.52 38.77 -11.92
N GLY A 398 4.24 37.82 -11.38
CA GLY A 398 4.02 37.32 -10.00
C GLY A 398 2.77 36.45 -9.80
N TRP A 399 2.09 36.01 -10.88
CA TRP A 399 0.92 35.14 -10.77
C TRP A 399 0.97 33.97 -11.74
N ILE A 400 0.52 32.81 -11.26
CA ILE A 400 0.24 31.63 -12.06
C ILE A 400 -1.17 31.18 -11.73
N HIS A 401 -2.03 31.03 -12.72
CA HIS A 401 -3.37 30.51 -12.57
C HIS A 401 -3.56 29.25 -13.39
N SER A 402 -4.32 28.27 -12.89
CA SER A 402 -4.86 27.18 -13.70
C SER A 402 -6.30 26.86 -13.29
N ALA A 403 -7.09 26.50 -14.27
CA ALA A 403 -8.44 25.98 -14.09
C ALA A 403 -8.53 24.64 -14.84
N LYS A 404 -9.12 23.63 -14.21
CA LYS A 404 -9.31 22.29 -14.77
C LYS A 404 -10.74 21.85 -14.59
N ALA A 405 -11.35 21.35 -15.66
CA ALA A 405 -12.64 20.67 -15.64
C ALA A 405 -12.43 19.23 -16.11
N GLU A 406 -13.01 18.27 -15.40
CA GLU A 406 -12.97 16.85 -15.68
C GLU A 406 -14.41 16.33 -15.68
N TRP A 407 -14.71 15.41 -16.57
CA TRP A 407 -15.99 14.70 -16.59
C TRP A 407 -15.76 13.24 -16.95
N ILE A 408 -16.59 12.39 -16.40
CA ILE A 408 -16.61 10.95 -16.67
C ILE A 408 -18.08 10.55 -16.73
N ARG A 409 -18.42 9.72 -17.69
CA ARG A 409 -19.71 9.04 -17.77
C ARG A 409 -19.46 7.58 -18.09
N GLY A 410 -20.06 6.70 -17.34
CA GLY A 410 -19.98 5.26 -17.55
C GLY A 410 -21.34 4.61 -17.33
N GLU A 411 -21.55 3.50 -17.98
CA GLU A 411 -22.74 2.66 -17.86
C GLU A 411 -22.35 1.20 -17.96
N GLY A 412 -23.13 0.34 -17.34
CA GLY A 412 -22.83 -1.08 -17.33
C GLY A 412 -23.96 -1.93 -16.79
N ASN A 413 -23.76 -3.22 -16.91
CA ASN A 413 -24.67 -4.24 -16.42
C ASN A 413 -23.96 -5.16 -15.42
N HIS A 414 -24.70 -5.60 -14.41
CA HIS A 414 -24.25 -6.51 -13.38
C HIS A 414 -25.31 -7.60 -13.17
N GLU A 415 -24.92 -8.84 -13.38
CA GLU A 415 -25.75 -10.02 -13.21
C GLU A 415 -25.10 -10.93 -12.16
N GLU A 416 -25.89 -11.44 -11.21
CA GLU A 416 -25.44 -12.36 -10.18
C GLU A 416 -26.50 -13.41 -9.89
N GLN A 417 -26.07 -14.68 -9.88
CA GLN A 417 -26.91 -15.82 -9.56
C GLN A 417 -26.19 -16.75 -8.57
N ARG A 418 -26.97 -17.35 -7.66
CA ARG A 418 -26.50 -18.40 -6.74
C ARG A 418 -27.54 -19.52 -6.71
N LEU A 419 -27.13 -20.66 -7.22
CA LEU A 419 -27.96 -21.86 -7.34
C LEU A 419 -27.60 -22.88 -6.25
N LEU A 420 -28.61 -23.42 -5.57
CA LEU A 420 -28.50 -24.62 -4.76
C LEU A 420 -28.88 -25.83 -5.59
N HIS A 421 -27.92 -26.71 -5.87
CA HIS A 421 -28.12 -27.82 -6.81
C HIS A 421 -29.15 -28.85 -6.32
N HIS A 422 -29.19 -29.14 -5.02
CA HIS A 422 -30.10 -30.17 -4.48
C HIS A 422 -31.58 -29.75 -4.53
N THR A 423 -31.89 -28.47 -4.51
CA THR A 423 -33.28 -27.95 -4.62
C THR A 423 -33.59 -27.37 -5.99
N GLY A 424 -32.58 -27.04 -6.78
CA GLY A 424 -32.72 -26.25 -7.99
C GLY A 424 -33.13 -24.80 -7.70
N GLN A 425 -33.00 -24.33 -6.47
CA GLN A 425 -33.43 -22.99 -6.08
C GLN A 425 -32.33 -21.94 -6.35
N LEU A 426 -32.68 -20.85 -7.03
CA LEU A 426 -31.87 -19.65 -7.04
C LEU A 426 -32.09 -18.88 -5.75
N THR A 427 -31.05 -18.78 -4.90
CA THR A 427 -31.07 -18.01 -3.65
C THR A 427 -30.70 -16.55 -3.87
N ILE A 428 -29.84 -16.28 -4.85
CA ILE A 428 -29.57 -14.97 -5.42
C ILE A 428 -29.92 -15.03 -6.88
N ASP A 429 -30.70 -14.08 -7.36
CA ASP A 429 -31.04 -13.91 -8.77
C ASP A 429 -31.34 -12.45 -9.04
N ARG A 430 -30.34 -11.73 -9.49
CA ARG A 430 -30.45 -10.30 -9.72
C ARG A 430 -29.72 -9.84 -10.97
N GLU A 431 -30.29 -8.84 -11.59
CA GLU A 431 -29.75 -8.12 -12.71
C GLU A 431 -29.94 -6.63 -12.48
N MET A 432 -28.86 -5.87 -12.61
CA MET A 432 -28.85 -4.45 -12.32
C MET A 432 -28.11 -3.70 -13.44
N GLU A 433 -28.77 -2.72 -14.01
CA GLU A 433 -28.09 -1.69 -14.79
C GLU A 433 -27.59 -0.60 -13.86
N TYR A 434 -26.42 -0.08 -14.10
CA TYR A 434 -25.89 1.01 -13.33
C TYR A 434 -25.19 2.03 -14.23
N ALA A 435 -25.39 3.29 -13.88
CA ALA A 435 -24.75 4.40 -14.53
C ALA A 435 -23.98 5.25 -13.53
N ARG A 436 -22.93 5.86 -13.98
CA ARG A 436 -22.12 6.78 -13.18
C ARG A 436 -21.82 8.03 -13.98
N SER A 437 -22.03 9.19 -13.36
CA SER A 437 -21.45 10.42 -13.83
C SER A 437 -20.54 11.03 -12.77
N SER A 438 -19.40 11.56 -13.19
CA SER A 438 -18.45 12.25 -12.32
C SER A 438 -18.05 13.56 -12.95
N GLN A 439 -18.07 14.63 -12.15
CA GLN A 439 -17.61 15.96 -12.55
C GLN A 439 -16.67 16.51 -11.50
N ARG A 440 -15.57 17.12 -11.95
CA ARG A 440 -14.63 17.81 -11.07
C ARG A 440 -14.19 19.11 -11.69
N CYS A 441 -14.36 20.19 -10.96
CA CYS A 441 -13.81 21.49 -11.29
C CYS A 441 -12.77 21.88 -10.26
N ALA A 442 -11.56 22.21 -10.72
CA ALA A 442 -10.46 22.63 -9.85
C ALA A 442 -9.88 23.96 -10.31
N PHE A 443 -9.50 24.77 -9.36
CA PHE A 443 -8.82 26.05 -9.59
C PHE A 443 -7.58 26.14 -8.72
N THR A 444 -6.47 26.56 -9.30
CA THR A 444 -5.22 26.81 -8.58
C THR A 444 -4.70 28.21 -8.92
N SER A 445 -4.32 28.97 -7.89
CA SER A 445 -3.66 30.26 -8.05
C SER A 445 -2.42 30.31 -7.18
N THR A 446 -1.29 30.67 -7.78
CA THR A 446 -0.03 30.89 -7.07
C THR A 446 0.41 32.34 -7.24
N TRP A 447 0.61 33.00 -6.13
CA TRP A 447 1.00 34.40 -6.06
C TRP A 447 2.39 34.56 -5.45
N PHE A 448 3.23 35.36 -6.10
CA PHE A 448 4.57 35.75 -5.68
C PHE A 448 4.62 37.24 -5.38
N PRO A 449 4.12 37.70 -4.24
CA PRO A 449 3.99 39.17 -3.94
C PRO A 449 5.33 39.88 -3.84
N ARG A 450 6.36 39.14 -3.42
CA ARG A 450 7.74 39.62 -3.30
C ARG A 450 8.71 38.45 -3.24
N PRO A 451 10.02 38.67 -3.50
CA PRO A 451 11.02 37.63 -3.31
C PRO A 451 10.91 36.98 -1.91
N GLY A 452 10.93 35.64 -1.86
CA GLY A 452 10.83 34.87 -0.64
C GLY A 452 9.43 34.67 -0.09
N VAL A 453 8.36 35.15 -0.75
CA VAL A 453 6.97 34.88 -0.36
C VAL A 453 6.22 34.26 -1.54
N THR A 454 5.61 33.11 -1.29
CA THR A 454 4.71 32.44 -2.22
C THR A 454 3.44 32.03 -1.51
N LEU A 455 2.30 32.47 -2.03
CA LEU A 455 0.98 32.04 -1.58
C LEU A 455 0.34 31.21 -2.70
N ALA A 456 0.04 29.95 -2.43
CA ALA A 456 -0.71 29.08 -3.34
C ALA A 456 -2.07 28.74 -2.71
N ILE A 457 -3.13 28.88 -3.49
CA ILE A 457 -4.49 28.53 -3.15
C ILE A 457 -4.97 27.55 -4.19
N GLN A 458 -5.48 26.41 -3.76
CA GLN A 458 -6.10 25.41 -4.61
C GLN A 458 -7.46 25.07 -4.03
N GLY A 459 -8.47 25.00 -4.86
CA GLY A 459 -9.79 24.49 -4.47
C GLY A 459 -10.34 23.60 -5.54
N TYR A 460 -11.16 22.63 -5.15
CA TYR A 460 -11.95 21.84 -6.10
C TYR A 460 -13.33 21.49 -5.54
N TYR A 461 -14.23 21.32 -6.46
CA TYR A 461 -15.52 20.66 -6.27
C TYR A 461 -15.54 19.37 -7.09
N LYS A 462 -16.02 18.29 -6.49
CA LYS A 462 -16.22 16.99 -7.15
C LYS A 462 -17.60 16.46 -6.80
N ALA A 463 -18.35 16.04 -7.81
CA ALA A 463 -19.60 15.31 -7.67
C ALA A 463 -19.50 13.98 -8.43
N ASN A 464 -19.94 12.90 -7.79
CA ASN A 464 -20.19 11.62 -8.43
C ASN A 464 -21.65 11.25 -8.18
N VAL A 465 -22.37 10.93 -9.21
CA VAL A 465 -23.75 10.44 -9.18
C VAL A 465 -23.71 9.00 -9.69
N ASN A 466 -24.23 8.08 -8.90
CA ASN A 466 -24.37 6.69 -9.29
C ASN A 466 -25.86 6.35 -9.24
N ASP A 467 -26.38 5.90 -10.36
CA ASP A 467 -27.76 5.47 -10.55
C ASP A 467 -27.76 3.94 -10.71
N TYR A 468 -28.65 3.27 -10.02
CA TYR A 468 -28.80 1.83 -10.02
C TYR A 468 -30.24 1.46 -10.37
N ASP A 469 -30.44 0.67 -11.39
CA ASP A 469 -31.74 0.16 -11.83
C ASP A 469 -31.75 -1.36 -11.68
N ALA A 470 -32.41 -1.86 -10.63
CA ALA A 470 -32.59 -3.28 -10.42
C ALA A 470 -33.65 -3.82 -11.40
N ARG A 471 -33.22 -4.31 -12.55
CA ARG A 471 -34.08 -4.90 -13.60
C ARG A 471 -34.78 -6.17 -13.11
N ARG A 472 -34.08 -6.96 -12.34
CA ARG A 472 -34.56 -8.18 -11.72
C ARG A 472 -33.90 -8.35 -10.35
N ASP A 473 -34.71 -8.65 -9.33
CA ASP A 473 -34.23 -9.03 -8.00
C ASP A 473 -35.22 -10.03 -7.39
N ASN A 474 -34.96 -11.30 -7.65
CA ASN A 474 -35.71 -12.43 -7.08
C ASN A 474 -34.97 -13.07 -5.91
N THR A 475 -33.98 -12.36 -5.33
CA THR A 475 -33.18 -12.86 -4.22
C THR A 475 -34.07 -13.22 -3.03
N VAL A 476 -33.90 -14.43 -2.52
CA VAL A 476 -34.80 -15.01 -1.50
C VAL A 476 -34.62 -14.35 -0.14
N SER A 477 -33.37 -14.18 0.29
CA SER A 477 -33.07 -13.61 1.60
C SER A 477 -32.95 -12.08 1.52
N PRO A 478 -33.67 -11.33 2.37
CA PRO A 478 -33.52 -9.87 2.42
C PRO A 478 -32.09 -9.40 2.72
N SER A 479 -31.32 -10.18 3.48
CA SER A 479 -29.92 -9.84 3.79
C SER A 479 -29.00 -9.93 2.58
N ASP A 480 -29.33 -10.75 1.60
CA ASP A 480 -28.53 -10.99 0.40
C ASP A 480 -28.88 -10.02 -0.74
N ARG A 481 -29.95 -9.22 -0.57
CA ARG A 481 -30.37 -8.21 -1.55
C ARG A 481 -29.47 -7.00 -1.63
N TYR A 482 -28.67 -6.74 -0.62
CA TYR A 482 -27.73 -5.64 -0.66
C TYR A 482 -26.63 -5.86 -1.73
N PRO A 483 -26.30 -4.86 -2.58
CA PRO A 483 -26.79 -3.47 -2.59
C PRO A 483 -27.97 -3.21 -3.55
N ALA A 484 -28.65 -4.21 -4.08
CA ALA A 484 -29.64 -4.08 -5.15
C ALA A 484 -30.88 -3.21 -4.80
N PHE A 485 -31.11 -2.94 -3.51
CA PHE A 485 -32.18 -2.04 -3.07
C PHE A 485 -31.78 -0.53 -3.14
N ILE A 486 -30.50 -0.22 -3.32
CA ILE A 486 -30.05 1.18 -3.52
C ILE A 486 -30.34 1.59 -4.95
N THR A 487 -31.06 2.69 -5.14
CA THR A 487 -31.36 3.26 -6.46
C THR A 487 -30.41 4.39 -6.85
N ASP A 488 -29.99 5.19 -5.86
CA ASP A 488 -29.13 6.33 -6.11
C ASP A 488 -28.08 6.48 -5.00
N GLN A 489 -26.87 6.86 -5.38
CA GLN A 489 -25.83 7.19 -4.43
C GLN A 489 -24.97 8.34 -4.95
N ASP A 490 -25.09 9.49 -4.29
CA ASP A 490 -24.39 10.72 -4.62
C ASP A 490 -23.24 11.00 -3.65
N PHE A 491 -22.10 11.37 -4.21
CA PHE A 491 -20.92 11.80 -3.46
C PHE A 491 -20.56 13.23 -3.85
N GLU A 492 -20.53 14.13 -2.89
CA GLU A 492 -20.08 15.50 -3.09
C GLU A 492 -18.86 15.78 -2.22
N THR A 493 -17.85 16.44 -2.79
CA THR A 493 -16.65 16.83 -2.06
C THR A 493 -16.25 18.25 -2.44
N TYR A 494 -16.01 19.06 -1.42
CA TYR A 494 -15.41 20.40 -1.51
C TYR A 494 -14.06 20.37 -0.80
N ASP A 495 -13.06 20.95 -1.43
CA ASP A 495 -11.71 21.00 -0.89
C ASP A 495 -11.11 22.38 -1.10
N LEU A 496 -10.45 22.89 -0.06
CA LEU A 496 -9.70 24.14 -0.11
C LEU A 496 -8.35 23.94 0.57
N ASN A 497 -7.29 24.11 -0.20
CA ASN A 497 -5.92 24.05 0.26
C ASN A 497 -5.24 25.40 0.11
N VAL A 498 -4.65 25.91 1.18
CA VAL A 498 -3.87 27.15 1.21
C VAL A 498 -2.46 26.84 1.67
N ARG A 499 -1.47 27.23 0.89
CA ARG A 499 -0.05 27.06 1.22
C ARG A 499 0.68 28.39 1.15
N LEU A 500 1.26 28.80 2.28
CA LEU A 500 2.16 29.94 2.39
C LEU A 500 3.60 29.45 2.55
N THR A 501 4.47 29.83 1.64
CA THR A 501 5.93 29.68 1.79
C THR A 501 6.52 31.06 2.03
N TRP A 502 7.25 31.21 3.13
CA TRP A 502 7.83 32.48 3.52
C TRP A 502 9.29 32.33 3.93
N ARG A 503 10.14 33.12 3.29
CA ARG A 503 11.57 33.23 3.59
C ARG A 503 11.87 34.62 4.15
N PRO A 504 11.67 34.85 5.47
CA PRO A 504 11.80 36.18 6.09
C PRO A 504 13.24 36.71 6.06
N ARG A 505 14.22 35.81 6.03
CA ARG A 505 15.66 36.10 5.96
C ARG A 505 16.40 34.93 5.33
N PRO A 506 17.65 35.15 4.83
CA PRO A 506 18.51 34.06 4.39
C PRO A 506 18.64 32.97 5.49
N GLY A 507 18.56 31.72 5.08
CA GLY A 507 18.65 30.57 5.99
C GLY A 507 17.37 30.24 6.78
N LEU A 508 16.29 31.00 6.70
CA LEU A 508 15.01 30.66 7.32
C LEU A 508 13.90 30.50 6.28
N ASN A 509 13.36 29.29 6.20
CA ASN A 509 12.23 28.97 5.34
C ASN A 509 11.07 28.42 6.18
N LEU A 510 9.90 29.04 6.08
CA LEU A 510 8.65 28.67 6.75
C LEU A 510 7.65 28.24 5.69
N VAL A 511 6.99 27.11 5.92
CA VAL A 511 5.91 26.61 5.06
C VAL A 511 4.72 26.29 5.96
N THR A 512 3.64 27.03 5.76
CA THR A 512 2.35 26.78 6.41
C THR A 512 1.38 26.28 5.36
N ARG A 513 0.70 25.18 5.65
CA ARG A 513 -0.37 24.64 4.82
C ARG A 513 -1.61 24.43 5.68
N TYR A 514 -2.73 24.88 5.18
CA TYR A 514 -4.04 24.56 5.72
C TYR A 514 -4.87 23.89 4.63
N ASP A 515 -5.51 22.78 5.00
CA ASP A 515 -6.36 21.99 4.13
C ASP A 515 -7.71 21.80 4.80
N HIS A 516 -8.78 22.10 4.07
CA HIS A 516 -10.15 21.86 4.53
C HIS A 516 -10.90 21.07 3.48
N GLN A 517 -11.41 19.90 3.88
CA GLN A 517 -12.23 19.06 3.04
C GLN A 517 -13.59 18.80 3.71
N GLN A 518 -14.64 18.86 2.92
CA GLN A 518 -15.97 18.45 3.32
C GLN A 518 -16.53 17.49 2.28
N SER A 519 -16.98 16.32 2.73
CA SER A 519 -17.62 15.31 1.88
C SER A 519 -19.02 14.99 2.41
N ARG A 520 -19.91 14.64 1.50
CA ARG A 520 -21.25 14.19 1.78
C ARG A 520 -21.59 13.01 0.88
N ILE A 521 -22.20 11.99 1.47
CA ILE A 521 -22.78 10.87 0.74
C ILE A 521 -24.29 10.92 0.97
N ARG A 522 -25.06 10.90 -0.11
CA ARG A 522 -26.52 10.72 -0.07
C ARG A 522 -26.82 9.38 -0.71
N SER A 523 -27.75 8.65 -0.12
CA SER A 523 -28.21 7.38 -0.67
C SER A 523 -29.73 7.36 -0.68
N GLN A 524 -30.30 6.71 -1.67
CA GLN A 524 -31.72 6.50 -1.79
C GLN A 524 -31.99 5.00 -1.95
N ASP A 525 -32.99 4.52 -1.25
CA ASP A 525 -33.58 3.20 -1.43
C ASP A 525 -34.87 3.35 -2.27
N ALA A 526 -35.24 2.27 -2.96
CA ALA A 526 -36.43 2.23 -3.81
C ALA A 526 -37.69 2.64 -3.03
N GLY A 527 -38.33 3.73 -3.49
CA GLY A 527 -39.57 4.23 -2.89
C GLY A 527 -39.40 5.07 -1.62
N LEU A 528 -38.17 5.37 -1.19
CA LEU A 528 -37.87 6.22 -0.03
C LEU A 528 -37.22 7.55 -0.48
N GLU A 529 -37.32 8.55 0.36
CA GLU A 529 -36.64 9.83 0.17
C GLU A 529 -35.12 9.70 0.40
N PRO A 530 -34.30 10.44 -0.37
CA PRO A 530 -32.84 10.42 -0.20
C PRO A 530 -32.40 10.85 1.20
N VAL A 531 -31.48 10.11 1.79
CA VAL A 531 -30.92 10.39 3.11
C VAL A 531 -29.42 10.71 3.02
N ASN A 532 -28.91 11.55 3.93
CA ASN A 532 -27.47 11.73 4.09
C ASN A 532 -26.90 10.52 4.82
N SER A 533 -26.35 9.57 4.11
CA SER A 533 -25.79 8.34 4.68
C SER A 533 -24.43 8.53 5.36
N ALA A 534 -23.65 9.53 4.91
CA ALA A 534 -22.43 9.93 5.61
C ALA A 534 -22.07 11.41 5.36
N ARG A 535 -21.39 12.01 6.33
CA ARG A 535 -20.81 13.35 6.23
C ARG A 535 -19.43 13.37 6.84
N GLY A 536 -18.43 13.63 6.02
CA GLY A 536 -17.03 13.80 6.43
C GLY A 536 -16.64 15.28 6.50
N ARG A 537 -15.79 15.63 7.45
CA ARG A 537 -15.15 16.94 7.54
C ARG A 537 -13.73 16.77 8.06
N ALA A 538 -12.77 17.25 7.29
CA ALA A 538 -11.37 17.22 7.65
C ALA A 538 -10.77 18.65 7.66
N HIS A 539 -9.91 18.91 8.65
CA HIS A 539 -9.06 20.09 8.76
C HIS A 539 -7.64 19.60 9.02
N VAL A 540 -6.70 19.97 8.18
CA VAL A 540 -5.29 19.64 8.36
C VAL A 540 -4.48 20.94 8.38
N LEU A 541 -3.77 21.20 9.48
CA LEU A 541 -2.81 22.28 9.58
C LEU A 541 -1.41 21.69 9.66
N SER A 542 -0.57 22.06 8.70
CA SER A 542 0.85 21.66 8.67
C SER A 542 1.74 22.89 8.73
N GLN A 543 2.70 22.89 9.63
CA GLN A 543 3.74 23.89 9.74
C GLN A 543 5.10 23.23 9.62
N SER A 544 5.93 23.71 8.69
CA SER A 544 7.34 23.31 8.57
C SER A 544 8.21 24.57 8.69
N ALA A 545 9.29 24.43 9.44
CA ALA A 545 10.30 25.47 9.59
C ALA A 545 11.69 24.86 9.36
N THR A 546 12.44 25.39 8.40
CA THR A 546 13.87 25.03 8.20
C THR A 546 14.69 26.27 8.47
N TRP A 547 15.64 26.13 9.38
CA TRP A 547 16.50 27.23 9.82
C TRP A 547 17.97 26.86 9.82
N SER A 548 18.76 27.62 9.08
CA SER A 548 20.20 27.48 8.97
C SER A 548 20.84 28.82 9.33
N PRO A 549 20.98 29.15 10.64
CA PRO A 549 21.49 30.45 11.11
C PRO A 549 22.97 30.68 10.79
N ALA A 550 23.71 29.58 10.69
CA ALA A 550 25.13 29.58 10.37
C ALA A 550 25.44 28.37 9.50
N GLY A 551 26.53 28.40 8.74
CA GLY A 551 26.90 27.29 7.84
C GLY A 551 27.19 25.95 8.52
N ARG A 552 27.16 25.91 9.86
CA ARG A 552 27.43 24.70 10.68
C ARG A 552 26.20 24.13 11.34
N LEU A 553 25.07 24.82 11.33
CA LEU A 553 23.85 24.41 12.02
C LEU A 553 22.66 24.47 11.08
N TYR A 554 21.90 23.39 11.04
CA TYR A 554 20.54 23.43 10.50
C TYR A 554 19.54 22.81 11.49
N VAL A 555 18.34 23.31 11.48
CA VAL A 555 17.21 22.83 12.27
C VAL A 555 15.99 22.76 11.36
N THR A 556 15.32 21.61 11.36
CA THR A 556 14.04 21.44 10.67
C THR A 556 13.01 20.96 11.67
N GLY A 557 11.94 21.72 11.83
CA GLY A 557 10.80 21.36 12.67
C GLY A 557 9.54 21.22 11.82
N ASN A 558 8.73 20.20 12.13
CA ASN A 558 7.42 19.98 11.50
C ASN A 558 6.37 19.75 12.57
N LEU A 559 5.18 20.33 12.36
CA LEU A 559 3.99 20.11 13.17
C LEU A 559 2.82 19.87 12.23
N ASN A 560 2.11 18.75 12.43
CA ASN A 560 0.88 18.45 11.72
C ASN A 560 -0.24 18.23 12.73
N LEU A 561 -1.33 18.93 12.54
CA LEU A 561 -2.56 18.80 13.31
C LEU A 561 -3.64 18.35 12.35
N THR A 562 -4.25 17.21 12.61
CA THR A 562 -5.38 16.68 11.83
C THR A 562 -6.59 16.61 12.75
N TYR A 563 -7.66 17.19 12.29
CA TYR A 563 -8.99 17.07 12.86
C TYR A 563 -9.91 16.54 11.76
N ASP A 564 -10.32 15.28 11.87
CA ASP A 564 -11.13 14.60 10.88
C ASP A 564 -12.29 13.89 11.55
N THR A 565 -13.49 14.09 11.05
CA THR A 565 -14.70 13.49 11.58
C THR A 565 -15.55 12.89 10.49
N LEU A 566 -16.06 11.69 10.72
CA LEU A 566 -17.09 11.05 9.91
C LEU A 566 -18.35 10.86 10.74
N ARG A 567 -19.49 11.27 10.20
CA ARG A 567 -20.82 11.18 10.83
C ARG A 567 -21.74 10.36 9.94
N THR A 568 -22.50 9.45 10.54
CA THR A 568 -23.58 8.71 9.91
C THR A 568 -24.90 8.97 10.63
N PRO A 569 -26.08 8.86 9.99
CA PRO A 569 -27.36 9.30 10.58
C PRO A 569 -27.89 8.35 11.67
N THR A 570 -27.46 7.10 11.70
CA THR A 570 -28.02 6.10 12.62
C THR A 570 -27.06 5.72 13.72
N LEU A 571 -27.59 5.56 14.94
CA LEU A 571 -26.89 5.18 16.16
C LEU A 571 -26.38 3.74 16.17
N GLN A 572 -26.75 2.92 15.18
CA GLN A 572 -26.66 1.47 15.35
C GLN A 572 -25.26 0.88 15.12
N PHE A 573 -24.38 1.52 14.32
CA PHE A 573 -23.08 0.92 14.03
C PHE A 573 -21.89 1.84 14.32
N ALA A 574 -21.67 2.89 13.55
CA ALA A 574 -20.58 3.82 13.76
C ALA A 574 -21.04 5.26 13.51
N GLN A 575 -21.63 5.91 14.53
CA GLN A 575 -22.11 7.29 14.40
C GLN A 575 -21.00 8.30 14.24
N TYR A 576 -19.92 8.07 14.92
CA TYR A 576 -18.81 9.00 15.03
C TYR A 576 -17.53 8.23 14.82
N GLN A 577 -16.79 8.64 13.81
CA GLN A 577 -15.37 8.32 13.70
C GLN A 577 -14.63 9.64 13.75
N ASP A 578 -13.81 9.79 14.77
CA ASP A 578 -12.88 10.89 14.89
C ASP A 578 -11.49 10.33 14.60
N ASN A 579 -10.76 10.95 13.66
CA ASN A 579 -9.39 10.62 13.31
C ASN A 579 -8.50 11.83 13.60
N ASN A 580 -8.54 12.26 14.86
CA ASN A 580 -7.76 13.40 15.32
C ASN A 580 -6.37 12.94 15.71
N TYR A 581 -5.34 13.56 15.17
CA TYR A 581 -3.98 13.28 15.59
C TYR A 581 -3.05 14.46 15.47
N VAL A 582 -2.01 14.41 16.27
CA VAL A 582 -0.92 15.37 16.26
C VAL A 582 0.38 14.64 15.97
N ASN A 583 1.15 15.17 15.05
CA ASN A 583 2.51 14.70 14.77
C ASN A 583 3.46 15.90 14.80
N ALA A 584 4.50 15.81 15.63
CA ALA A 584 5.57 16.81 15.70
C ALA A 584 6.92 16.12 15.48
N SER A 585 7.82 16.79 14.75
CA SER A 585 9.19 16.32 14.56
C SER A 585 10.20 17.45 14.56
N LEU A 586 11.39 17.16 15.02
CA LEU A 586 12.56 18.05 15.04
C LEU A 586 13.78 17.28 14.57
N ALA A 587 14.45 17.80 13.55
CA ALA A 587 15.75 17.32 13.10
C ALA A 587 16.76 18.46 13.22
N CYS A 588 17.88 18.22 13.86
CA CYS A 588 18.97 19.18 14.05
C CYS A 588 20.28 18.55 13.63
N GLY A 589 21.05 19.23 12.76
CA GLY A 589 22.39 18.82 12.40
C GLY A 589 23.40 19.93 12.70
N TYR A 590 24.48 19.56 13.40
CA TYR A 590 25.53 20.47 13.79
C TYR A 590 26.91 19.93 13.42
N ALA A 591 27.64 20.67 12.58
CA ALA A 591 29.03 20.42 12.29
C ALA A 591 29.91 20.93 13.45
N ALA A 592 30.25 20.04 14.42
CA ALA A 592 30.96 20.37 15.65
C ALA A 592 32.43 20.75 15.37
N GLY A 593 32.96 20.38 14.21
CA GLY A 593 34.31 20.70 13.79
C GLY A 593 34.52 20.46 12.30
N LYS A 594 35.74 20.20 11.90
CA LYS A 594 36.06 19.83 10.51
C LYS A 594 35.72 18.36 10.19
N VAL A 595 35.66 17.55 11.22
CA VAL A 595 35.56 16.07 11.11
C VAL A 595 34.35 15.49 11.84
N ASP A 596 33.73 16.20 12.76
CA ASP A 596 32.64 15.71 13.61
C ASP A 596 31.31 16.39 13.26
N ASP A 597 30.31 15.57 12.97
CA ASP A 597 28.93 15.99 12.77
C ASP A 597 28.04 15.34 13.84
N LEU A 598 27.12 16.12 14.43
CA LEU A 598 26.12 15.67 15.38
C LEU A 598 24.73 15.84 14.77
N TYR A 599 23.88 14.83 14.93
CA TYR A 599 22.49 14.87 14.48
C TYR A 599 21.60 14.49 15.64
N LEU A 600 20.58 15.30 15.89
CA LEU A 600 19.50 15.05 16.83
C LEU A 600 18.20 14.93 16.02
N ASP A 601 17.52 13.80 16.15
CA ASP A 601 16.19 13.59 15.59
C ASP A 601 15.23 13.31 16.75
N TRP A 602 14.07 13.95 16.69
CA TRP A 602 12.97 13.73 17.61
C TRP A 602 11.67 13.70 16.86
N SER A 603 10.78 12.77 17.22
CA SER A 603 9.41 12.71 16.73
C SER A 603 8.45 12.33 17.85
N TRP A 604 7.27 12.92 17.78
CA TRP A 604 6.18 12.67 18.70
C TRP A 604 4.88 12.55 17.93
N PHE A 605 4.12 11.50 18.25
CA PHE A 605 2.80 11.22 17.68
C PHE A 605 1.80 10.99 18.81
N ARG A 606 0.59 11.52 18.65
CA ARG A 606 -0.56 11.24 19.51
C ARG A 606 -1.82 11.14 18.68
N ALA A 607 -2.55 10.05 18.85
CA ALA A 607 -3.95 9.88 18.47
C ALA A 607 -4.75 9.52 19.73
N ASP A 608 -5.95 10.07 19.84
CA ASP A 608 -6.83 9.90 21.02
C ASP A 608 -8.26 9.75 20.53
N ASN A 609 -8.51 8.69 19.77
CA ASN A 609 -9.79 8.47 19.07
C ASN A 609 -10.37 7.09 19.34
N PHE A 610 -9.71 6.28 20.16
CA PHE A 610 -10.17 4.91 20.42
C PHE A 610 -11.46 4.92 21.21
N ILE A 611 -12.48 4.22 20.68
CA ILE A 611 -13.75 3.98 21.34
C ILE A 611 -13.97 2.48 21.41
N ASP A 612 -13.91 1.95 22.63
CA ASP A 612 -14.23 0.55 22.88
C ASP A 612 -15.74 0.32 22.89
N ARG A 613 -16.25 -0.29 21.84
CA ARG A 613 -17.62 -0.78 21.73
C ARG A 613 -17.70 -2.28 21.50
N SER A 614 -16.63 -2.99 21.80
CA SER A 614 -16.48 -4.42 21.50
C SER A 614 -17.56 -5.32 22.12
N ALA A 615 -18.25 -4.86 23.14
CA ALA A 615 -19.38 -5.58 23.73
C ALA A 615 -20.64 -5.59 22.84
N THR A 616 -20.84 -4.58 22.01
CA THR A 616 -22.06 -4.39 21.21
C THR A 616 -21.78 -4.12 19.74
N LEU A 617 -20.62 -3.56 19.41
CA LEU A 617 -20.24 -3.09 18.10
C LEU A 617 -18.75 -3.35 17.82
N ILE A 618 -18.31 -3.06 16.60
CA ILE A 618 -16.90 -3.08 16.23
C ILE A 618 -16.17 -1.91 16.92
N PRO A 619 -15.08 -2.14 17.66
CA PRO A 619 -14.25 -1.07 18.17
C PRO A 619 -13.59 -0.32 17.00
N PHE A 620 -13.47 0.99 17.12
CA PHE A 620 -12.85 1.82 16.09
C PHE A 620 -12.02 2.95 16.67
N GLY A 621 -11.23 3.59 15.80
CA GLY A 621 -10.28 4.61 16.18
C GLY A 621 -8.97 4.05 16.71
N VAL A 622 -8.04 4.96 17.02
CA VAL A 622 -6.71 4.66 17.56
C VAL A 622 -6.46 5.52 18.78
N GLY A 623 -6.03 4.91 19.86
CA GLY A 623 -5.48 5.57 21.05
C GLY A 623 -4.02 5.20 21.17
N GLN A 624 -3.11 6.08 20.71
CA GLN A 624 -1.69 5.81 20.70
C GLN A 624 -0.87 7.06 20.94
N LYS A 625 0.20 6.92 21.71
CA LYS A 625 1.22 7.94 21.91
C LYS A 625 2.59 7.33 21.71
N THR A 626 3.34 7.88 20.76
CA THR A 626 4.71 7.44 20.48
C THR A 626 5.67 8.60 20.59
N ASN A 627 6.78 8.40 21.29
CA ASN A 627 7.86 9.37 21.41
C ASN A 627 9.17 8.70 21.04
N GLN A 628 9.90 9.28 20.09
CA GLN A 628 11.18 8.75 19.61
C GLN A 628 12.20 9.88 19.60
N ALA A 629 13.37 9.61 20.12
CA ALA A 629 14.50 10.52 20.05
C ALA A 629 15.78 9.77 19.69
N SER A 630 16.64 10.37 18.90
CA SER A 630 17.95 9.78 18.60
C SER A 630 19.04 10.83 18.49
N LEU A 631 20.23 10.50 18.98
CA LEU A 631 21.47 11.26 18.82
C LEU A 631 22.44 10.44 18.00
N THR A 632 22.91 11.01 16.92
CA THR A 632 23.91 10.39 16.02
C THR A 632 25.18 11.26 16.03
N TRP A 633 26.31 10.65 16.31
CA TRP A 633 27.63 11.23 16.12
C TRP A 633 28.29 10.57 14.92
N MET A 634 28.75 11.37 13.98
CA MET A 634 29.49 10.94 12.80
C MET A 634 30.83 11.61 12.76
N ARG A 635 31.90 10.81 12.65
CA ARG A 635 33.27 11.29 12.57
C ARG A 635 33.92 10.89 11.26
N LYS A 636 34.34 11.86 10.47
CA LYS A 636 35.15 11.73 9.26
C LYS A 636 36.62 11.65 9.66
N GLN A 637 37.10 10.45 10.06
CA GLN A 637 38.45 10.24 10.54
C GLN A 637 39.49 10.57 9.45
N THR A 638 39.18 10.19 8.20
CA THR A 638 39.94 10.58 7.01
C THR A 638 38.96 10.92 5.86
N ALA A 639 39.44 11.31 4.70
CA ALA A 639 38.59 11.45 3.50
C ALA A 639 37.87 10.14 3.12
N HIS A 640 38.42 9.00 3.53
CA HIS A 640 37.95 7.67 3.18
C HIS A 640 37.25 6.94 4.32
N LEU A 641 37.51 7.27 5.59
CA LEU A 641 37.05 6.51 6.76
C LEU A 641 36.12 7.33 7.62
N ILE A 642 34.89 6.82 7.80
CA ILE A 642 33.82 7.47 8.58
C ILE A 642 33.31 6.49 9.63
N TYR A 643 33.23 6.96 10.88
CA TYR A 643 32.57 6.28 12.00
C TYR A 643 31.21 6.93 12.27
N THR A 644 30.22 6.12 12.60
CA THR A 644 28.90 6.58 13.02
C THR A 644 28.48 5.82 14.28
N PHE A 645 28.03 6.55 15.29
CA PHE A 645 27.43 6.00 16.51
C PHE A 645 26.08 6.65 16.71
N LYS A 646 25.06 5.85 16.96
CA LYS A 646 23.69 6.32 17.21
C LYS A 646 23.17 5.72 18.50
N TYR A 647 22.61 6.57 19.34
CA TYR A 647 21.78 6.20 20.48
C TYR A 647 20.36 6.68 20.21
N GLY A 648 19.38 5.80 20.38
CA GLY A 648 17.97 6.10 20.21
C GLY A 648 17.17 5.68 21.44
N TYR A 649 16.09 6.41 21.70
CA TYR A 649 15.09 6.07 22.71
C TYR A 649 13.72 6.09 22.06
N VAL A 650 12.91 5.06 22.31
CA VAL A 650 11.54 4.91 21.82
C VAL A 650 10.65 4.57 23.00
N ASP A 651 9.57 5.34 23.16
CA ASP A 651 8.50 5.10 24.12
C ASP A 651 7.18 5.00 23.34
N ASN A 652 6.47 3.89 23.49
CA ASN A 652 5.18 3.64 22.87
C ASN A 652 4.16 3.29 23.93
N ARG A 653 3.02 3.98 23.90
CA ARG A 653 1.85 3.73 24.74
C ARG A 653 0.65 3.54 23.84
N ASP A 654 -0.02 2.42 23.96
CA ASP A 654 -1.10 2.02 23.07
C ASP A 654 -2.38 1.70 23.86
N GLU A 655 -3.25 2.70 23.95
CA GLU A 655 -4.54 2.59 24.63
C GLU A 655 -5.53 1.72 23.82
N THR A 656 -5.34 1.60 22.50
CA THR A 656 -6.16 0.73 21.65
C THR A 656 -6.09 -0.71 22.12
N TRP A 657 -4.93 -1.12 22.60
CA TRP A 657 -4.64 -2.46 23.13
C TRP A 657 -4.55 -2.50 24.66
N ALA A 658 -5.16 -1.53 25.35
CA ALA A 658 -5.14 -1.44 26.81
C ALA A 658 -3.74 -1.48 27.44
N GLY A 659 -2.75 -0.94 26.76
CA GLY A 659 -1.36 -0.91 27.19
C GLY A 659 -0.60 -2.23 27.04
N LEU A 660 -1.20 -3.26 26.43
CA LEU A 660 -0.53 -4.55 26.24
C LEU A 660 0.61 -4.48 25.22
N ASN A 661 0.55 -3.53 24.29
CA ASN A 661 1.59 -3.22 23.32
C ASN A 661 2.56 -2.12 23.79
N ASP A 662 2.51 -1.75 25.07
CA ASP A 662 3.39 -0.74 25.62
C ASP A 662 4.83 -1.22 25.70
N PHE A 663 5.74 -0.37 25.30
CA PHE A 663 7.17 -0.64 25.47
C PHE A 663 8.02 0.62 25.60
N ASP A 664 9.18 0.44 26.22
CA ASP A 664 10.30 1.38 26.25
C ASP A 664 11.53 0.69 25.65
N ALA A 665 12.22 1.33 24.73
CA ALA A 665 13.41 0.77 24.11
C ALA A 665 14.55 1.79 24.00
N GLN A 666 15.76 1.33 24.30
CA GLN A 666 17.00 2.04 24.00
C GLN A 666 17.68 1.32 22.84
N VAL A 667 17.94 2.02 21.75
CA VAL A 667 18.54 1.46 20.54
C VAL A 667 19.96 1.98 20.40
N LEU A 668 20.91 1.07 20.28
CA LEU A 668 22.32 1.36 20.06
C LEU A 668 22.73 0.89 18.68
N TYR A 669 23.51 1.70 17.98
CA TYR A 669 23.99 1.37 16.65
C TYR A 669 25.36 1.96 16.42
N ALA A 670 26.25 1.18 15.76
CA ALA A 670 27.59 1.60 15.35
C ALA A 670 27.85 1.17 13.91
N ARG A 671 28.49 2.02 13.12
CA ARG A 671 28.86 1.76 11.73
C ARG A 671 30.24 2.29 11.42
N VAL A 672 30.98 1.53 10.63
CA VAL A 672 32.25 1.94 9.99
C VAL A 672 32.03 1.94 8.47
N GLN A 673 32.36 3.02 7.82
CA GLN A 673 32.29 3.18 6.37
C GLN A 673 33.65 3.55 5.80
N TYR A 674 34.07 2.84 4.76
CA TYR A 674 35.26 3.12 3.98
C TYR A 674 34.87 3.46 2.53
N ARG A 675 35.43 4.54 2.01
CA ARG A 675 35.24 4.99 0.61
C ARG A 675 36.57 4.93 -0.11
N PHE A 676 36.62 4.44 -1.34
CA PHE A 676 37.83 4.31 -2.16
C PHE A 676 37.58 4.71 -3.60
#